data_41f694bda3e2e0e2ef2cfe43b5090cd8
#
_entry.id   41f694bda3e2e0e2ef2cfe43b5090cd8
#
_cell.length_a   1.000
_cell.length_b   1.000
_cell.length_c   1.000
_cell.angle_alpha   90.00
_cell.angle_beta   90.00
_cell.angle_gamma   90.00
#
_symmetry.space_group_name_H-M   'P 1'
#
loop_
_entity.id
_entity.type
_entity.pdbx_description
1 polymer ?
#
loop_
_entity_poly.entity_id
_entity_poly.type
_entity_poly.pdbx_seq_one_letter_code
_entity_poly.pdbx_strand_id
1 'polypeptide(L)'
;MNPVAGFAESTAIGQASVSLPLANPTTVLPFRSRLPCRRALVAAILLGFSLSAWADAEAPACPIGTLVCPKPAQDWSLCRKNDLLDFYVADLPKDGQRELADTEVRGRQSRSADGENFILEGDASIQQLDQLIRADRFTYARTSTQWTADGNVRYQDRDLLLSANDAHGSTTPNQATLNQVRYQLLSSRGNGRAGVAVMTDKDHAQLTDTSFTTCPLDSPGWEFRADAIELDQANGVGRARDMTFRVGDVPVFWVPYASFPLDDRRKSGFLYPEIGYSNDRGFELATPYYLNLAPNYDATLTPRLMTQRGLMLGGQFRYLTESSRGTIEAEWLPHDRDADRRRSLFHWDDRTRFNENWAASVQINHVSDDRYFEDFGRSLNVAATTLLPSSAYLFGQGNWWKASFGGDEYQITDPTLPNSVEPYRRLPRATFDAEHGLVGDLDAGLRSEYVSFSKNDAVDGRRLDLYPYLAYPLEAAAWFVRPEVGFRYTSYQIDRDSDKSPHRGVPIASLDAGLRFDRELSLAGNGYTQTLEPRIYYLRVPYRDQDNLPVFDTQEVPFSFGQLFRSNRFVGADRQMDANNLTVALTSRLIEDSSGSERVSASIGQIRYFDDQRVQLPGRPVTDYSGSTYVGELDLRLNERWRFTVSNQWNPNTDRTDLSAFGVQNRFGRDGVFNLSYRFRRDLLEQADASVLIPLNEAWRLVGRWNYSMRDRKTLEAFAGIEHDSCCVAWRVLARHYVHNVERDTTDALYFEVEFKGVGSIGQKAGDFLRRAILGYQ
;
A
#
# COMPACT_ATOMS: atom_id res chain seq x y z
N MET A 1 7.37 20.62 -10.45
CA MET A 1 7.84 19.40 -11.13
C MET A 1 7.58 18.22 -10.23
N ASN A 2 6.41 17.63 -10.32
CA ASN A 2 6.14 16.41 -9.57
C ASN A 2 6.72 15.23 -10.35
N PRO A 3 7.54 14.39 -9.72
CA PRO A 3 7.86 13.12 -10.30
C PRO A 3 6.58 12.28 -10.34
N VAL A 4 6.37 11.64 -11.45
CA VAL A 4 5.34 10.65 -11.72
C VAL A 4 5.09 9.82 -10.45
N ALA A 5 3.89 9.95 -9.88
CA ALA A 5 3.43 9.07 -8.84
C ALA A 5 3.40 7.65 -9.44
N GLY A 6 4.42 6.86 -9.11
CA GLY A 6 4.47 5.46 -9.48
C GLY A 6 3.34 4.73 -8.79
N PHE A 7 2.42 4.19 -9.56
CA PHE A 7 1.50 3.16 -9.09
C PHE A 7 2.31 1.91 -8.74
N ALA A 8 2.77 1.82 -7.50
CA ALA A 8 3.20 0.58 -6.90
C ALA A 8 2.07 0.10 -5.99
N GLU A 9 1.03 -0.48 -6.54
CA GLU A 9 0.12 -1.30 -5.76
C GLU A 9 0.72 -2.69 -5.61
N SER A 10 1.23 -2.93 -4.41
CA SER A 10 1.44 -4.24 -3.85
C SER A 10 0.11 -5.01 -3.85
N THR A 11 0.03 -6.12 -4.55
CA THR A 11 -1.03 -7.10 -4.43
C THR A 11 -1.02 -7.70 -3.02
N ALA A 12 -1.73 -7.06 -2.10
CA ALA A 12 -2.22 -7.72 -0.91
C ALA A 12 -3.49 -8.48 -1.31
N ILE A 13 -3.51 -9.78 -1.08
CA ILE A 13 -4.70 -10.61 -1.13
C ILE A 13 -5.64 -10.09 -0.04
N GLY A 14 -6.52 -9.16 -0.39
CA GLY A 14 -7.55 -8.60 0.44
C GLY A 14 -8.81 -9.42 0.32
N GLN A 15 -9.27 -9.96 1.42
CA GLN A 15 -10.66 -10.41 1.57
C GLN A 15 -11.58 -9.22 1.31
N ALA A 16 -12.46 -9.34 0.34
CA ALA A 16 -13.49 -8.36 0.08
C ALA A 16 -14.54 -8.42 1.18
N SER A 17 -14.57 -7.42 2.04
CA SER A 17 -15.73 -7.10 2.85
C SER A 17 -16.60 -6.10 2.09
N VAL A 18 -17.77 -6.53 1.70
CA VAL A 18 -18.81 -5.69 1.10
C VAL A 18 -19.43 -4.87 2.24
N SER A 19 -19.25 -3.56 2.21
CA SER A 19 -20.00 -2.63 3.05
C SER A 19 -21.23 -2.11 2.29
N LEU A 20 -22.41 -2.42 2.78
CA LEU A 20 -23.69 -1.82 2.40
C LEU A 20 -23.91 -0.49 3.17
N PRO A 21 -24.65 0.48 2.60
CA PRO A 21 -24.85 1.78 3.21
C PRO A 21 -25.83 1.72 4.37
N LEU A 22 -25.46 2.35 5.49
CA LEU A 22 -26.27 2.52 6.69
C LEU A 22 -27.39 3.56 6.46
N ALA A 23 -28.59 3.16 6.75
CA ALA A 23 -29.75 4.04 6.91
C ALA A 23 -29.78 4.62 8.34
N ASN A 24 -30.23 5.88 8.45
CA ASN A 24 -30.26 6.71 9.65
C ASN A 24 -31.03 6.11 10.85
N PRO A 25 -30.65 6.45 12.07
CA PRO A 25 -31.23 5.89 13.29
C PRO A 25 -32.52 6.61 13.73
N THR A 26 -33.50 5.84 14.13
CA THR A 26 -34.65 6.30 14.88
C THR A 26 -34.40 6.12 16.38
N THR A 27 -34.72 7.16 17.11
CA THR A 27 -34.74 7.38 18.56
C THR A 27 -35.16 6.18 19.42
N VAL A 28 -34.30 5.83 20.40
CA VAL A 28 -34.66 4.88 21.48
C VAL A 28 -34.62 5.58 22.84
N LEU A 29 -35.69 5.42 23.60
CA LEU A 29 -35.92 5.93 24.98
C LEU A 29 -35.10 5.12 26.01
N PRO A 30 -34.63 5.75 27.12
CA PRO A 30 -33.75 5.08 28.08
C PRO A 30 -34.52 4.30 29.15
N PHE A 31 -34.10 3.07 29.38
CA PHE A 31 -34.53 2.30 30.58
C PHE A 31 -33.41 2.35 31.64
N ARG A 32 -33.69 2.96 32.80
CA ARG A 32 -32.81 2.98 33.97
C ARG A 32 -33.11 1.81 34.89
N SER A 33 -32.12 0.96 35.16
CA SER A 33 -32.16 0.10 36.36
C SER A 33 -30.87 0.23 37.16
N ARG A 34 -30.97 0.66 38.41
CA ARG A 34 -29.91 0.71 39.42
C ARG A 34 -29.85 -0.61 40.17
N LEU A 35 -28.67 -1.24 40.26
CA LEU A 35 -28.29 -2.15 41.34
C LEU A 35 -26.80 -2.01 41.68
N PRO A 36 -26.37 -2.17 42.96
CA PRO A 36 -25.11 -1.66 43.44
C PRO A 36 -23.99 -2.70 43.63
N CYS A 37 -22.77 -2.24 43.43
CA CYS A 37 -21.55 -2.61 44.15
C CYS A 37 -20.96 -4.02 44.07
N ARG A 38 -19.80 -4.13 43.40
CA ARG A 38 -18.61 -4.80 43.98
C ARG A 38 -17.31 -4.18 43.39
N ARG A 39 -16.77 -3.24 44.14
CA ARG A 39 -15.39 -2.75 44.00
C ARG A 39 -14.49 -3.78 44.68
N ALA A 40 -13.65 -4.51 43.92
CA ALA A 40 -12.44 -5.15 44.48
C ALA A 40 -11.58 -5.98 43.52
N LEU A 41 -11.58 -5.77 42.18
CA LEU A 41 -10.61 -6.51 41.33
C LEU A 41 -9.90 -5.66 40.25
N VAL A 42 -10.15 -4.36 40.16
CA VAL A 42 -9.53 -3.48 39.17
C VAL A 42 -8.33 -2.67 39.74
N ALA A 43 -8.13 -2.71 41.06
CA ALA A 43 -7.12 -1.90 41.75
C ALA A 43 -5.69 -2.46 41.69
N ALA A 44 -5.46 -3.68 41.24
CA ALA A 44 -4.13 -4.32 41.27
C ALA A 44 -3.29 -4.15 39.99
N ILE A 45 -3.84 -3.62 38.91
CA ILE A 45 -3.12 -3.44 37.62
C ILE A 45 -2.74 -1.95 37.39
N LEU A 46 -3.24 -1.02 38.21
CA LEU A 46 -3.04 0.43 38.01
C LEU A 46 -1.93 1.06 38.89
N LEU A 47 -1.20 0.28 39.66
CA LEU A 47 -0.12 0.80 40.52
C LEU A 47 1.26 0.44 39.95
N GLY A 48 1.71 1.16 38.93
CA GLY A 48 3.06 0.96 38.42
C GLY A 48 3.59 1.93 37.36
N PHE A 49 2.80 2.85 36.87
CA PHE A 49 3.31 3.79 35.86
C PHE A 49 2.92 5.24 36.20
N SER A 50 3.87 5.95 36.81
CA SER A 50 3.83 7.41 36.88
C SER A 50 4.04 7.98 35.47
N LEU A 51 2.94 8.29 34.79
CA LEU A 51 2.94 9.01 33.51
C LEU A 51 3.19 10.49 33.79
N SER A 52 4.41 10.95 33.59
CA SER A 52 4.70 12.38 33.41
C SER A 52 3.87 12.89 32.21
N ALA A 53 3.04 13.89 32.49
CA ALA A 53 2.29 14.61 31.46
C ALA A 53 3.26 15.26 30.46
N TRP A 54 3.28 14.74 29.24
CA TRP A 54 3.91 15.37 28.09
C TRP A 54 2.80 16.09 27.32
N ALA A 55 3.09 17.34 26.99
CA ALA A 55 2.19 18.26 26.33
C ALA A 55 1.56 17.67 25.04
N ASP A 56 0.38 18.18 24.72
CA ASP A 56 -0.43 17.84 23.54
C ASP A 56 0.40 17.73 22.26
N ALA A 57 0.69 16.49 21.85
CA ALA A 57 1.21 16.22 20.51
C ALA A 57 0.01 15.97 19.60
N GLU A 58 -0.06 16.65 18.46
CA GLU A 58 -1.02 16.36 17.39
C GLU A 58 -1.13 14.85 17.16
N ALA A 59 -2.36 14.40 16.88
CA ALA A 59 -2.61 12.99 16.60
C ALA A 59 -1.68 12.48 15.50
N PRO A 60 -1.07 11.31 15.66
CA PRO A 60 -0.13 10.81 14.66
C PRO A 60 -0.83 10.61 13.32
N ALA A 61 -0.21 11.06 12.23
CA ALA A 61 -0.75 10.99 10.87
C ALA A 61 -1.13 9.56 10.42
N CYS A 62 -0.56 8.55 11.06
CA CYS A 62 -0.87 7.13 10.83
C CYS A 62 -1.37 6.48 12.13
N PRO A 63 -2.63 6.04 12.20
CA PRO A 63 -3.19 5.43 13.40
C PRO A 63 -2.44 4.18 13.85
N ILE A 64 -2.39 3.95 15.16
CA ILE A 64 -1.74 2.78 15.73
C ILE A 64 -2.38 1.48 15.21
N GLY A 65 -1.56 0.52 14.83
CA GLY A 65 -2.01 -0.75 14.23
C GLY A 65 -2.23 -0.72 12.72
N THR A 66 -2.02 0.40 12.05
CA THR A 66 -2.02 0.47 10.58
C THR A 66 -0.80 -0.26 10.03
N LEU A 67 -1.03 -1.22 9.14
CA LEU A 67 0.06 -2.05 8.56
C LEU A 67 0.97 -1.24 7.64
N VAL A 68 0.37 -0.39 6.80
CA VAL A 68 1.11 0.45 5.87
C VAL A 68 0.61 1.89 6.01
N CYS A 69 1.48 2.77 6.47
CA CYS A 69 1.15 4.18 6.55
C CYS A 69 1.19 4.83 5.16
N PRO A 70 0.28 5.78 4.87
CA PRO A 70 0.39 6.58 3.65
C PRO A 70 1.72 7.34 3.63
N LYS A 71 2.28 7.57 2.44
CA LYS A 71 3.46 8.42 2.30
C LYS A 71 3.07 9.83 2.76
N PRO A 72 3.80 10.43 3.71
CA PRO A 72 3.51 11.78 4.14
C PRO A 72 3.73 12.78 2.99
N ALA A 73 3.02 13.90 3.02
CA ALA A 73 3.34 15.03 2.15
C ALA A 73 4.77 15.50 2.40
N GLN A 74 5.39 16.11 1.39
CA GLN A 74 6.77 16.57 1.49
C GLN A 74 6.90 17.61 2.61
N ASP A 75 7.71 17.31 3.62
CA ASP A 75 7.93 18.22 4.77
C ASP A 75 9.05 19.21 4.46
N TRP A 76 8.69 20.51 4.49
CA TRP A 76 9.59 21.64 4.31
C TRP A 76 9.85 22.38 5.63
N SER A 77 9.45 21.88 6.77
CA SER A 77 9.55 22.54 8.07
C SER A 77 10.99 22.88 8.48
N LEU A 78 11.95 22.09 8.02
CA LEU A 78 13.38 22.33 8.26
C LEU A 78 13.97 23.42 7.36
N CYS A 79 13.17 23.99 6.46
CA CYS A 79 13.62 25.05 5.56
C CYS A 79 13.48 26.43 6.19
N ARG A 80 14.48 27.29 5.96
CA ARG A 80 14.31 28.72 6.23
C ARG A 80 13.25 29.32 5.30
N LYS A 81 12.60 30.41 5.73
CA LYS A 81 11.77 31.19 4.81
C LYS A 81 12.61 31.60 3.60
N ASN A 82 12.03 31.51 2.43
CA ASN A 82 12.68 32.01 1.22
C ASN A 82 12.52 33.53 1.17
N ASP A 83 13.58 34.26 0.81
CA ASP A 83 13.59 35.72 0.74
C ASP A 83 12.52 36.31 -0.18
N LEU A 84 12.15 35.59 -1.26
CA LEU A 84 11.10 36.03 -2.17
C LEU A 84 9.71 36.02 -1.55
N LEU A 85 9.48 35.23 -0.48
CA LEU A 85 8.21 35.23 0.26
C LEU A 85 7.97 36.54 1.03
N ASP A 86 8.99 37.38 1.24
CA ASP A 86 8.84 38.65 1.95
C ASP A 86 7.96 39.64 1.20
N PHE A 87 7.78 39.48 -0.11
CA PHE A 87 6.85 40.28 -0.90
C PHE A 87 5.58 39.54 -1.34
N TYR A 88 5.38 38.30 -0.88
CA TYR A 88 4.20 37.50 -1.24
C TYR A 88 2.92 38.13 -0.69
N VAL A 89 1.94 38.31 -1.57
CA VAL A 89 0.61 38.80 -1.25
C VAL A 89 -0.39 37.66 -1.32
N ALA A 90 -0.91 37.24 -0.16
CA ALA A 90 -1.79 36.09 -0.05
C ALA A 90 -3.21 36.33 -0.62
N ASP A 91 -3.66 37.59 -0.60
CA ASP A 91 -5.06 37.98 -0.87
C ASP A 91 -5.33 38.34 -2.34
N LEU A 92 -4.41 38.01 -3.25
CA LEU A 92 -4.69 38.21 -4.68
C LEU A 92 -5.83 37.29 -5.13
N PRO A 93 -6.77 37.81 -5.95
CA PRO A 93 -7.86 36.99 -6.49
C PRO A 93 -7.33 35.77 -7.27
N LYS A 94 -7.85 34.59 -6.96
CA LYS A 94 -7.39 33.32 -7.60
C LYS A 94 -8.34 32.84 -8.68
N ASP A 95 -9.58 33.32 -8.68
CA ASP A 95 -10.63 32.86 -9.58
C ASP A 95 -11.02 34.00 -10.54
N GLY A 96 -11.08 33.68 -11.83
CA GLY A 96 -11.44 34.62 -12.90
C GLY A 96 -10.63 34.44 -14.17
N GLN A 97 -11.04 35.13 -15.22
CA GLN A 97 -10.31 35.22 -16.51
C GLN A 97 -9.52 36.53 -16.52
N ARG A 98 -8.22 36.47 -16.64
CA ARG A 98 -7.31 37.65 -16.64
C ARG A 98 -7.69 38.66 -17.71
N GLU A 99 -8.06 38.19 -18.89
CA GLU A 99 -8.40 39.03 -20.05
C GLU A 99 -9.66 39.88 -19.83
N LEU A 100 -10.53 39.50 -18.88
CA LEU A 100 -11.76 40.20 -18.52
C LEU A 100 -11.62 41.03 -17.26
N ALA A 101 -10.50 40.94 -16.56
CA ALA A 101 -10.29 41.67 -15.31
C ALA A 101 -9.74 43.05 -15.56
N ASP A 102 -10.23 44.04 -14.77
CA ASP A 102 -9.72 45.39 -14.78
C ASP A 102 -8.25 45.43 -14.35
N THR A 103 -7.48 46.32 -14.97
CA THR A 103 -6.10 46.58 -14.59
C THR A 103 -6.06 47.77 -13.61
N GLU A 104 -5.62 47.50 -12.40
CA GLU A 104 -5.43 48.53 -11.37
C GLU A 104 -3.98 49.00 -11.39
N VAL A 105 -3.80 50.36 -11.44
CA VAL A 105 -2.50 51.01 -11.45
C VAL A 105 -2.38 51.93 -10.25
N ARG A 106 -1.34 51.76 -9.44
CA ARG A 106 -1.06 52.56 -8.23
C ARG A 106 0.37 53.09 -8.25
N GLY A 107 0.60 54.30 -7.78
CA GLY A 107 1.92 54.90 -7.61
C GLY A 107 1.78 56.24 -6.90
N ARG A 108 2.90 56.76 -6.36
CA ARG A 108 2.90 58.07 -5.67
C ARG A 108 2.76 59.25 -6.64
N GLN A 109 3.33 59.13 -7.85
CA GLN A 109 3.27 60.13 -8.90
C GLN A 109 2.99 59.45 -10.24
N SER A 110 2.05 60.05 -11.00
CA SER A 110 1.77 59.66 -12.37
C SER A 110 1.90 60.89 -13.26
N ARG A 111 2.67 60.80 -14.35
CA ARG A 111 2.91 61.87 -15.29
C ARG A 111 2.68 61.40 -16.72
N SER A 112 2.02 62.23 -17.50
CA SER A 112 1.98 62.11 -18.96
C SER A 112 2.02 63.52 -19.55
N ALA A 113 3.07 63.86 -20.28
CA ALA A 113 3.26 65.19 -20.85
C ALA A 113 2.57 65.37 -22.22
N ASP A 114 2.40 64.27 -22.93
CA ASP A 114 1.95 64.25 -24.33
C ASP A 114 0.73 63.35 -24.58
N GLY A 115 0.23 62.67 -23.53
CA GLY A 115 -0.83 61.66 -23.65
C GLY A 115 -0.39 60.35 -24.32
N GLU A 116 0.87 60.25 -24.73
CA GLU A 116 1.45 59.05 -25.37
C GLU A 116 2.41 58.31 -24.46
N ASN A 117 3.18 59.04 -23.64
CA ASN A 117 4.14 58.47 -22.71
C ASN A 117 3.64 58.63 -21.27
N PHE A 118 3.50 57.50 -20.59
CA PHE A 118 3.06 57.45 -19.20
C PHE A 118 4.22 57.03 -18.30
N ILE A 119 4.43 57.74 -17.22
CA ILE A 119 5.45 57.48 -16.23
C ILE A 119 4.76 57.34 -14.88
N LEU A 120 5.00 56.25 -14.18
CA LEU A 120 4.51 55.98 -12.83
C LEU A 120 5.71 55.81 -11.90
N GLU A 121 5.79 56.57 -10.83
CA GLU A 121 6.94 56.61 -9.92
C GLU A 121 6.51 56.49 -8.46
N GLY A 122 7.40 55.85 -7.64
CA GLY A 122 7.26 55.72 -6.20
C GLY A 122 6.30 54.61 -5.78
N ASP A 123 6.85 53.46 -5.43
CA ASP A 123 6.12 52.24 -5.09
C ASP A 123 5.06 51.87 -6.14
N ALA A 124 5.47 51.95 -7.39
CA ALA A 124 4.57 51.79 -8.50
C ALA A 124 4.13 50.32 -8.61
N SER A 125 2.84 50.07 -8.80
CA SER A 125 2.28 48.73 -8.96
C SER A 125 1.19 48.67 -10.02
N ILE A 126 1.17 47.57 -10.74
CA ILE A 126 0.16 47.22 -11.74
C ILE A 126 -0.38 45.83 -11.36
N GLN A 127 -1.70 45.78 -11.16
CA GLN A 127 -2.39 44.52 -10.81
C GLN A 127 -3.48 44.23 -11.83
N GLN A 128 -3.51 42.95 -12.29
CA GLN A 128 -4.61 42.45 -13.10
C GLN A 128 -4.95 41.04 -12.58
N LEU A 129 -6.08 40.89 -11.90
CA LEU A 129 -6.52 39.69 -11.22
C LEU A 129 -5.42 39.15 -10.23
N ASP A 130 -4.86 38.00 -10.52
CA ASP A 130 -3.81 37.35 -9.72
C ASP A 130 -2.37 37.76 -10.11
N GLN A 131 -2.22 38.57 -11.14
CA GLN A 131 -0.92 39.12 -11.54
C GLN A 131 -0.68 40.48 -10.85
N LEU A 132 0.45 40.59 -10.20
CA LEU A 132 0.91 41.81 -9.56
C LEU A 132 2.37 42.06 -9.93
N ILE A 133 2.66 43.20 -10.54
CA ILE A 133 4.01 43.69 -10.77
C ILE A 133 4.24 44.98 -9.97
N ARG A 134 5.42 45.10 -9.34
CA ARG A 134 5.87 46.29 -8.61
C ARG A 134 7.25 46.71 -9.08
N ALA A 135 7.52 48.00 -9.11
CA ALA A 135 8.84 48.55 -9.39
C ALA A 135 8.96 49.96 -8.78
N ASP A 136 10.18 50.52 -8.74
CA ASP A 136 10.36 51.91 -8.32
C ASP A 136 9.80 52.85 -9.34
N ARG A 137 9.89 52.49 -10.65
CA ARG A 137 9.40 53.29 -11.77
C ARG A 137 8.91 52.39 -12.91
N PHE A 138 7.76 52.77 -13.51
CA PHE A 138 7.28 52.23 -14.79
C PHE A 138 7.22 53.33 -15.83
N THR A 139 7.59 52.98 -17.07
CA THR A 139 7.29 53.84 -18.25
C THR A 139 6.50 53.03 -19.26
N TYR A 140 5.55 53.65 -19.92
CA TYR A 140 4.77 53.00 -20.97
C TYR A 140 4.57 53.99 -22.13
N ALA A 141 4.97 53.58 -23.32
CA ALA A 141 4.79 54.32 -24.56
C ALA A 141 3.63 53.69 -25.36
N ARG A 142 2.51 54.40 -25.44
CA ARG A 142 1.25 53.92 -26.01
C ARG A 142 1.38 53.55 -27.50
N THR A 143 2.02 54.42 -28.29
CA THR A 143 2.18 54.22 -29.74
C THR A 143 3.06 53.04 -30.09
N SER A 144 4.18 52.83 -29.36
CA SER A 144 5.10 51.71 -29.58
C SER A 144 4.77 50.48 -28.76
N THR A 145 3.81 50.57 -27.84
CA THR A 145 3.42 49.52 -26.87
C THR A 145 4.55 49.04 -25.97
N GLN A 146 5.66 49.80 -25.94
CA GLN A 146 6.83 49.47 -25.14
C GLN A 146 6.65 49.91 -23.69
N TRP A 147 7.18 49.12 -22.77
CA TRP A 147 7.20 49.43 -21.36
C TRP A 147 8.57 49.12 -20.73
N THR A 148 8.92 49.87 -19.67
CA THR A 148 10.04 49.57 -18.81
C THR A 148 9.60 49.55 -17.35
N ALA A 149 10.25 48.74 -16.54
CA ALA A 149 10.14 48.69 -15.10
C ALA A 149 11.55 48.75 -14.51
N ASP A 150 11.86 49.83 -13.81
CA ASP A 150 13.19 50.10 -13.32
C ASP A 150 13.22 50.09 -11.79
N GLY A 151 14.20 49.37 -11.22
CA GLY A 151 14.46 49.30 -9.78
C GLY A 151 13.50 48.40 -9.03
N ASN A 152 14.03 47.45 -8.28
CA ASN A 152 13.29 46.57 -7.36
C ASN A 152 12.06 45.90 -8.00
N VAL A 153 12.21 45.45 -9.25
CA VAL A 153 11.11 44.76 -9.95
C VAL A 153 10.71 43.49 -9.21
N ARG A 154 9.43 43.36 -8.88
CA ARG A 154 8.83 42.20 -8.20
C ARG A 154 7.56 41.81 -8.91
N TYR A 155 7.46 40.53 -9.26
CA TYR A 155 6.30 39.98 -9.93
C TYR A 155 5.75 38.78 -9.12
N GLN A 156 4.45 38.72 -9.05
CA GLN A 156 3.73 37.59 -8.48
C GLN A 156 2.56 37.19 -9.37
N ASP A 157 2.37 35.91 -9.55
CA ASP A 157 1.11 35.34 -9.99
C ASP A 157 0.75 34.11 -9.14
N ARG A 158 -0.19 33.28 -9.62
CA ARG A 158 -0.67 32.08 -8.91
C ARG A 158 0.47 31.08 -8.60
N ASP A 159 1.44 30.94 -9.50
CA ASP A 159 2.41 29.86 -9.47
C ASP A 159 3.86 30.34 -9.30
N LEU A 160 4.11 31.63 -9.49
CA LEU A 160 5.46 32.20 -9.58
C LEU A 160 5.61 33.47 -8.75
N LEU A 161 6.71 33.53 -8.01
CA LEU A 161 7.31 34.78 -7.52
C LEU A 161 8.59 35.04 -8.29
N LEU A 162 8.82 36.30 -8.65
CA LEU A 162 10.01 36.71 -9.36
C LEU A 162 10.50 38.07 -8.87
N SER A 163 11.80 38.26 -8.75
CA SER A 163 12.42 39.57 -8.58
C SER A 163 13.50 39.77 -9.66
N ALA A 164 13.64 41.00 -10.13
CA ALA A 164 14.65 41.37 -11.10
C ALA A 164 15.17 42.79 -10.79
N ASN A 165 16.34 43.15 -11.32
CA ASN A 165 16.86 44.52 -11.20
C ASN A 165 16.06 45.50 -12.07
N ASP A 166 15.79 45.09 -13.29
CA ASP A 166 15.01 45.82 -14.27
C ASP A 166 14.28 44.87 -15.21
N ALA A 167 13.25 45.37 -15.87
CA ALA A 167 12.51 44.66 -16.90
C ALA A 167 12.06 45.62 -17.99
N HIS A 168 12.05 45.18 -19.23
CA HIS A 168 11.52 45.94 -20.36
C HIS A 168 10.88 45.00 -21.38
N GLY A 169 9.95 45.54 -22.12
CA GLY A 169 9.24 44.72 -23.12
C GLY A 169 8.20 45.47 -23.89
N SER A 170 7.31 44.71 -24.52
CA SER A 170 6.20 45.26 -25.32
C SER A 170 4.93 44.47 -24.95
N THR A 171 3.78 45.17 -24.96
CA THR A 171 2.47 44.52 -24.79
C THR A 171 1.91 43.96 -26.10
N THR A 172 2.43 44.41 -27.24
CA THR A 172 2.05 43.93 -28.59
C THR A 172 3.26 43.98 -29.52
N PRO A 173 3.93 42.85 -29.84
CA PRO A 173 3.72 41.51 -29.28
C PRO A 173 4.05 41.44 -27.78
N ASN A 174 3.44 40.48 -27.06
CA ASN A 174 3.70 40.31 -25.63
C ASN A 174 5.11 39.70 -25.41
N GLN A 175 6.07 40.55 -25.14
CA GLN A 175 7.48 40.20 -24.93
C GLN A 175 8.05 40.92 -23.74
N ALA A 176 8.96 40.26 -23.03
CA ALA A 176 9.66 40.86 -21.91
C ALA A 176 11.09 40.34 -21.78
N THR A 177 11.98 41.23 -21.38
CA THR A 177 13.36 40.88 -20.98
C THR A 177 13.57 41.37 -19.55
N LEU A 178 14.05 40.49 -18.69
CA LEU A 178 14.33 40.77 -17.28
C LEU A 178 15.80 40.45 -16.98
N ASN A 179 16.45 41.28 -16.22
CA ASN A 179 17.86 41.16 -15.90
C ASN A 179 18.07 40.82 -14.42
N GLN A 180 19.05 39.95 -14.13
CA GLN A 180 19.42 39.48 -12.79
C GLN A 180 18.21 38.93 -12.02
N VAL A 181 17.57 37.94 -12.59
CA VAL A 181 16.32 37.35 -12.11
C VAL A 181 16.59 36.39 -10.95
N ARG A 182 15.74 36.49 -9.91
CA ARG A 182 15.54 35.44 -8.89
C ARG A 182 14.09 35.00 -8.96
N TYR A 183 13.84 33.69 -8.95
CA TYR A 183 12.48 33.16 -9.07
C TYR A 183 12.20 32.04 -8.06
N GLN A 184 10.92 31.90 -7.73
CA GLN A 184 10.39 30.80 -6.90
C GLN A 184 9.07 30.31 -7.46
N LEU A 185 8.98 29.00 -7.64
CA LEU A 185 7.71 28.31 -7.94
C LEU A 185 6.97 28.04 -6.63
N LEU A 186 5.71 28.51 -6.55
CA LEU A 186 4.92 28.40 -5.32
C LEU A 186 4.40 26.98 -5.06
N SER A 187 4.15 26.21 -6.12
CA SER A 187 3.61 24.84 -6.03
C SER A 187 4.63 23.80 -5.56
N SER A 188 5.93 23.98 -5.90
CA SER A 188 6.96 22.96 -5.70
C SER A 188 8.15 23.39 -4.86
N ARG A 189 8.16 24.63 -4.36
CA ARG A 189 9.31 25.30 -3.74
C ARG A 189 10.57 25.34 -4.65
N GLY A 190 10.46 24.98 -5.93
CA GLY A 190 11.54 25.17 -6.89
C GLY A 190 11.90 26.63 -6.97
N ASN A 191 13.18 26.96 -6.89
CA ASN A 191 13.67 28.32 -6.96
C ASN A 191 15.03 28.37 -7.68
N GLY A 192 15.42 29.55 -8.14
CA GLY A 192 16.65 29.70 -8.87
C GLY A 192 16.98 31.15 -9.22
N ARG A 193 18.06 31.28 -9.99
CA ARG A 193 18.55 32.56 -10.53
C ARG A 193 18.68 32.43 -12.05
N ALA A 194 18.59 33.56 -12.74
CA ALA A 194 18.99 33.68 -14.14
C ALA A 194 19.66 35.03 -14.38
N GLY A 195 20.72 35.04 -15.17
CA GLY A 195 21.36 36.29 -15.60
C GLY A 195 20.42 37.13 -16.42
N VAL A 196 19.76 36.50 -17.40
CA VAL A 196 18.73 37.11 -18.23
C VAL A 196 17.57 36.15 -18.45
N ALA A 197 16.34 36.66 -18.37
CA ALA A 197 15.14 35.94 -18.77
C ALA A 197 14.44 36.68 -19.91
N VAL A 198 14.25 36.04 -21.04
CA VAL A 198 13.58 36.58 -22.22
C VAL A 198 12.30 35.82 -22.46
N MET A 199 11.16 36.48 -22.38
CA MET A 199 9.87 35.97 -22.81
C MET A 199 9.62 36.44 -24.25
N THR A 200 9.55 35.51 -25.20
CA THR A 200 9.30 35.82 -26.61
C THR A 200 7.83 35.88 -26.93
N ASP A 201 7.01 35.22 -26.17
CA ASP A 201 5.54 35.27 -26.16
C ASP A 201 5.00 34.69 -24.83
N LYS A 202 3.69 34.53 -24.70
CA LYS A 202 3.05 34.02 -23.48
C LYS A 202 3.43 32.56 -23.12
N ASP A 203 3.86 31.77 -24.08
CA ASP A 203 4.11 30.34 -23.93
C ASP A 203 5.62 29.97 -24.00
N HIS A 204 6.47 30.89 -24.45
CA HIS A 204 7.90 30.64 -24.65
C HIS A 204 8.77 31.63 -23.87
N ALA A 205 9.70 31.07 -23.10
CA ALA A 205 10.71 31.83 -22.40
C ALA A 205 12.09 31.18 -22.50
N GLN A 206 13.14 32.00 -22.50
CA GLN A 206 14.54 31.57 -22.47
C GLN A 206 15.22 32.19 -21.25
N LEU A 207 15.86 31.35 -20.46
CA LEU A 207 16.70 31.72 -19.32
C LEU A 207 18.15 31.47 -19.66
N THR A 208 19.03 32.45 -19.44
CA THR A 208 20.47 32.35 -19.68
C THR A 208 21.22 32.44 -18.35
N ASP A 209 22.31 31.73 -18.19
CA ASP A 209 23.11 31.62 -16.98
C ASP A 209 22.19 31.34 -15.78
N THR A 210 21.54 30.18 -15.81
CA THR A 210 20.43 29.89 -14.90
C THR A 210 20.72 28.73 -13.97
N SER A 211 20.12 28.78 -12.77
CA SER A 211 20.14 27.70 -11.80
C SER A 211 18.74 27.31 -11.34
N PHE A 212 18.59 26.07 -10.87
CA PHE A 212 17.37 25.54 -10.26
C PHE A 212 17.72 24.69 -9.06
N THR A 213 17.01 24.89 -7.95
CA THR A 213 17.10 24.08 -6.73
C THR A 213 15.77 24.14 -5.96
N THR A 214 15.56 23.23 -4.99
CA THR A 214 14.50 23.37 -3.96
C THR A 214 15.08 23.80 -2.60
N CYS A 215 16.41 23.96 -2.54
CA CYS A 215 17.14 24.48 -1.39
C CYS A 215 17.01 26.01 -1.27
N PRO A 216 17.36 26.61 -0.12
CA PRO A 216 17.55 28.05 -0.03
C PRO A 216 18.62 28.54 -1.02
N LEU A 217 18.34 29.64 -1.74
CA LEU A 217 19.19 30.19 -2.81
C LEU A 217 20.60 30.59 -2.35
N ASP A 218 20.75 30.98 -1.08
CA ASP A 218 22.04 31.48 -0.57
C ASP A 218 22.99 30.36 -0.11
N SER A 219 22.47 29.14 0.08
CA SER A 219 23.28 27.96 0.44
C SER A 219 22.63 26.69 -0.09
N PRO A 220 22.65 26.50 -1.41
CA PRO A 220 22.02 25.33 -2.02
C PRO A 220 22.80 24.08 -1.66
N GLY A 221 22.16 23.12 -0.98
CA GLY A 221 22.72 21.79 -0.73
C GLY A 221 22.89 21.02 -2.04
N TRP A 222 22.08 21.35 -3.05
CA TRP A 222 22.20 20.88 -4.43
C TRP A 222 21.59 21.89 -5.39
N GLU A 223 22.08 21.91 -6.62
CA GLU A 223 21.52 22.74 -7.69
C GLU A 223 21.82 22.15 -9.08
N PHE A 224 20.93 22.44 -10.01
CA PHE A 224 21.23 22.37 -11.45
C PHE A 224 21.65 23.75 -11.92
N ARG A 225 22.75 23.83 -12.68
CA ARG A 225 23.15 25.03 -13.43
C ARG A 225 23.13 24.69 -14.91
N ALA A 226 22.67 25.64 -15.72
CA ALA A 226 22.65 25.49 -17.16
C ALA A 226 23.02 26.84 -17.85
N ASP A 227 23.73 26.78 -18.96
CA ASP A 227 24.05 27.98 -19.75
C ASP A 227 22.76 28.58 -20.33
N ALA A 228 21.82 27.73 -20.77
CA ALA A 228 20.53 28.16 -21.25
C ALA A 228 19.44 27.14 -20.93
N ILE A 229 18.24 27.62 -20.59
CA ILE A 229 17.00 26.85 -20.47
C ILE A 229 15.94 27.49 -21.36
N GLU A 230 15.40 26.71 -22.30
CA GLU A 230 14.23 27.07 -23.11
C GLU A 230 12.99 26.46 -22.47
N LEU A 231 11.97 27.25 -22.20
CA LEU A 231 10.68 26.87 -21.64
C LEU A 231 9.60 26.97 -22.70
N ASP A 232 8.94 25.88 -23.01
CA ASP A 232 7.84 25.77 -23.96
C ASP A 232 6.60 25.29 -23.17
N GLN A 233 5.81 26.22 -22.64
CA GLN A 233 4.65 25.93 -21.81
C GLN A 233 3.52 25.30 -22.62
N ALA A 234 3.36 25.70 -23.89
CA ALA A 234 2.35 25.12 -24.76
C ALA A 234 2.53 23.60 -24.91
N ASN A 235 3.76 23.15 -25.07
CA ASN A 235 4.11 21.74 -25.16
C ASN A 235 4.51 21.12 -23.79
N GLY A 236 4.58 21.92 -22.72
CA GLY A 236 4.96 21.47 -21.37
C GLY A 236 6.40 20.93 -21.28
N VAL A 237 7.33 21.51 -22.02
CA VAL A 237 8.69 21.00 -22.15
C VAL A 237 9.71 22.09 -21.81
N GLY A 238 10.60 21.79 -20.88
CA GLY A 238 11.84 22.52 -20.67
C GLY A 238 13.01 21.80 -21.36
N ARG A 239 13.91 22.58 -21.97
CA ARG A 239 15.15 22.11 -22.60
C ARG A 239 16.32 22.87 -22.02
N ALA A 240 17.29 22.18 -21.42
CA ALA A 240 18.50 22.77 -20.87
C ALA A 240 19.70 22.42 -21.73
N ARG A 241 20.60 23.36 -21.89
CA ARG A 241 21.91 23.18 -22.56
C ARG A 241 23.01 23.34 -21.53
N ASP A 242 24.06 22.50 -21.67
CA ASP A 242 25.24 22.50 -20.81
C ASP A 242 24.87 22.47 -19.31
N MET A 243 23.99 21.49 -18.97
CA MET A 243 23.49 21.36 -17.63
C MET A 243 24.46 20.62 -16.73
N THR A 244 24.79 21.22 -15.59
CA THR A 244 25.64 20.63 -14.55
C THR A 244 24.81 20.43 -13.28
N PHE A 245 24.83 19.23 -12.71
CA PHE A 245 24.30 18.97 -11.38
C PHE A 245 25.42 19.10 -10.34
N ARG A 246 25.18 19.87 -9.30
CA ARG A 246 26.10 20.16 -8.21
C ARG A 246 25.52 19.75 -6.88
N VAL A 247 26.38 19.25 -6.00
CA VAL A 247 26.06 19.01 -4.57
C VAL A 247 27.00 19.90 -3.76
N GLY A 248 26.44 20.91 -3.13
CA GLY A 248 27.23 22.04 -2.63
C GLY A 248 28.05 22.67 -3.78
N ASP A 249 29.34 22.83 -3.55
CA ASP A 249 30.27 23.40 -4.56
C ASP A 249 30.86 22.37 -5.54
N VAL A 250 30.52 21.08 -5.38
CA VAL A 250 31.12 20.00 -6.19
C VAL A 250 30.24 19.66 -7.39
N PRO A 251 30.74 19.78 -8.65
CA PRO A 251 30.03 19.28 -9.81
C PRO A 251 30.06 17.74 -9.80
N VAL A 252 28.89 17.10 -9.84
CA VAL A 252 28.74 15.64 -9.77
C VAL A 252 28.65 15.04 -11.17
N PHE A 253 27.85 15.64 -12.04
CA PHE A 253 27.76 15.24 -13.44
C PHE A 253 27.41 16.44 -14.34
N TRP A 254 27.71 16.30 -15.62
CA TRP A 254 27.43 17.26 -16.68
C TRP A 254 26.78 16.55 -17.86
N VAL A 255 25.82 17.21 -18.49
CA VAL A 255 25.16 16.75 -19.71
C VAL A 255 25.04 17.93 -20.70
N PRO A 256 25.38 17.74 -21.99
CA PRO A 256 25.31 18.80 -22.99
C PRO A 256 23.86 19.22 -23.28
N TYR A 257 22.92 18.32 -23.09
CA TYR A 257 21.50 18.55 -23.34
C TYR A 257 20.65 17.73 -22.37
N ALA A 258 19.64 18.38 -21.79
CA ALA A 258 18.61 17.73 -20.98
C ALA A 258 17.23 18.27 -21.37
N SER A 259 16.21 17.42 -21.26
CA SER A 259 14.83 17.88 -21.41
C SER A 259 13.95 17.32 -20.30
N PHE A 260 13.03 18.13 -19.78
CA PHE A 260 12.22 17.81 -18.63
C PHE A 260 10.79 18.34 -18.81
N PRO A 261 9.77 17.74 -18.16
CA PRO A 261 8.41 18.24 -18.17
C PRO A 261 8.29 19.49 -17.30
N LEU A 262 7.48 20.45 -17.74
CA LEU A 262 7.12 21.66 -16.99
C LEU A 262 5.83 21.49 -16.19
N ASP A 263 5.06 20.46 -16.48
CA ASP A 263 3.78 20.13 -15.87
C ASP A 263 3.67 18.60 -15.64
N ASP A 264 2.51 18.13 -15.25
CA ASP A 264 2.24 16.72 -14.96
C ASP A 264 2.15 15.83 -16.22
N ARG A 265 2.38 16.36 -17.43
CA ARG A 265 2.40 15.58 -18.66
C ARG A 265 3.55 14.58 -18.65
N ARG A 266 3.24 13.34 -19.00
CA ARG A 266 4.23 12.27 -19.08
C ARG A 266 5.19 12.51 -20.25
N LYS A 267 6.48 12.28 -20.04
CA LYS A 267 7.52 12.44 -21.05
C LYS A 267 8.51 11.30 -21.04
N SER A 268 8.93 10.84 -22.22
CA SER A 268 10.00 9.84 -22.34
C SER A 268 11.34 10.39 -21.84
N GLY A 269 12.09 9.55 -21.12
CA GLY A 269 13.40 9.92 -20.57
C GLY A 269 13.93 8.93 -19.54
N PHE A 270 15.16 9.12 -19.12
CA PHE A 270 15.75 8.36 -18.04
C PHE A 270 15.05 8.68 -16.71
N LEU A 271 14.72 7.64 -15.99
CA LEU A 271 14.32 7.75 -14.59
C LEU A 271 15.55 7.68 -13.69
N TYR A 272 15.38 7.92 -12.40
CA TYR A 272 16.48 7.92 -11.45
C TYR A 272 17.12 6.53 -11.38
N PRO A 273 18.48 6.46 -11.41
CA PRO A 273 19.18 5.19 -11.32
C PRO A 273 19.07 4.60 -9.91
N GLU A 274 18.96 3.27 -9.86
CA GLU A 274 19.07 2.50 -8.63
C GLU A 274 20.50 1.95 -8.49
N ILE A 275 21.12 2.19 -7.33
CA ILE A 275 22.49 1.76 -7.04
C ILE A 275 22.46 0.96 -5.74
N GLY A 276 23.14 -0.20 -5.73
CA GLY A 276 23.20 -1.03 -4.55
C GLY A 276 24.39 -1.98 -4.56
N TYR A 277 24.54 -2.71 -3.45
CA TYR A 277 25.53 -3.75 -3.28
C TYR A 277 24.97 -4.92 -2.47
N SER A 278 25.26 -6.13 -2.89
CA SER A 278 25.08 -7.33 -2.09
C SER A 278 26.19 -8.34 -2.39
N ASN A 279 26.43 -9.25 -1.45
CA ASN A 279 27.40 -10.33 -1.65
C ASN A 279 27.07 -11.26 -2.82
N ASP A 280 25.78 -11.42 -3.18
CA ASP A 280 25.33 -12.37 -4.23
C ASP A 280 25.34 -11.77 -5.63
N ARG A 281 25.17 -10.44 -5.76
CA ARG A 281 25.07 -9.72 -7.03
C ARG A 281 26.26 -8.78 -7.28
N GLY A 282 27.08 -8.54 -6.23
CA GLY A 282 28.12 -7.53 -6.26
C GLY A 282 27.56 -6.12 -6.33
N PHE A 283 28.28 -5.20 -6.98
CA PHE A 283 27.76 -3.86 -7.29
C PHE A 283 26.66 -3.96 -8.34
N GLU A 284 25.56 -3.26 -8.07
CA GLU A 284 24.36 -3.24 -8.91
C GLU A 284 24.04 -1.81 -9.34
N LEU A 285 23.82 -1.62 -10.65
CA LEU A 285 23.35 -0.37 -11.25
C LEU A 285 22.19 -0.67 -12.19
N ALA A 286 21.02 -0.12 -11.91
CA ALA A 286 19.87 -0.16 -12.81
C ALA A 286 19.54 1.25 -13.29
N THR A 287 19.37 1.43 -14.61
CA THR A 287 19.09 2.72 -15.24
C THR A 287 17.81 2.65 -16.06
N PRO A 288 16.63 2.83 -15.44
CA PRO A 288 15.37 2.73 -16.14
C PRO A 288 15.19 3.87 -17.16
N TYR A 289 14.68 3.54 -18.34
CA TYR A 289 14.29 4.50 -19.38
C TYR A 289 12.78 4.37 -19.64
N TYR A 290 12.06 5.44 -19.36
CA TYR A 290 10.62 5.52 -19.55
C TYR A 290 10.26 5.95 -20.97
N LEU A 291 9.32 5.27 -21.60
CA LEU A 291 8.79 5.52 -22.92
C LEU A 291 7.31 5.93 -22.79
N ASN A 292 7.03 7.20 -23.02
CA ASN A 292 5.66 7.71 -23.14
C ASN A 292 5.16 7.45 -24.58
N LEU A 293 4.57 6.29 -24.80
CA LEU A 293 4.17 5.84 -26.14
C LEU A 293 2.84 6.46 -26.58
N ALA A 294 1.86 6.52 -25.65
CA ALA A 294 0.55 7.12 -25.87
C ALA A 294 -0.08 7.54 -24.53
N PRO A 295 -1.19 8.31 -24.53
CA PRO A 295 -1.87 8.69 -23.30
C PRO A 295 -2.32 7.53 -22.45
N ASN A 296 -2.56 6.38 -23.03
CA ASN A 296 -3.14 5.20 -22.40
C ASN A 296 -2.24 3.97 -22.37
N TYR A 297 -1.00 4.05 -22.85
CA TYR A 297 0.01 3.02 -22.69
C TYR A 297 1.43 3.59 -22.68
N ASP A 298 2.28 2.96 -21.91
CA ASP A 298 3.68 3.32 -21.74
C ASP A 298 4.54 2.09 -21.53
N ALA A 299 5.86 2.28 -21.60
CA ALA A 299 6.82 1.24 -21.31
C ALA A 299 8.00 1.78 -20.51
N THR A 300 8.66 0.90 -19.76
CA THR A 300 9.93 1.21 -19.09
C THR A 300 10.93 0.10 -19.43
N LEU A 301 12.09 0.46 -19.96
CA LEU A 301 13.19 -0.46 -20.20
C LEU A 301 14.25 -0.24 -19.12
N THR A 302 14.67 -1.31 -18.45
CA THR A 302 15.59 -1.23 -17.31
C THR A 302 16.79 -2.15 -17.53
N PRO A 303 17.88 -1.68 -18.16
CA PRO A 303 19.15 -2.38 -18.07
C PRO A 303 19.65 -2.36 -16.62
N ARG A 304 20.03 -3.53 -16.11
CA ARG A 304 20.50 -3.76 -14.76
C ARG A 304 21.83 -4.50 -14.81
N LEU A 305 22.90 -3.80 -14.49
CA LEU A 305 24.24 -4.35 -14.41
C LEU A 305 24.51 -4.89 -13.01
N MET A 306 24.89 -6.14 -12.91
CA MET A 306 25.32 -6.81 -11.68
C MET A 306 26.72 -7.35 -11.90
N THR A 307 27.70 -6.91 -11.11
CA THR A 307 29.11 -7.25 -11.37
C THR A 307 29.42 -8.73 -11.24
N GLN A 308 28.71 -9.47 -10.40
CA GLN A 308 28.87 -10.91 -10.25
C GLN A 308 27.99 -11.73 -11.20
N ARG A 309 26.81 -11.23 -11.59
CA ARG A 309 25.84 -11.99 -12.39
C ARG A 309 25.84 -11.63 -13.88
N GLY A 310 26.05 -10.38 -14.24
CA GLY A 310 26.04 -9.90 -15.63
C GLY A 310 25.04 -8.78 -15.90
N LEU A 311 24.67 -8.59 -17.15
CA LEU A 311 23.70 -7.59 -17.61
C LEU A 311 22.34 -8.21 -17.84
N MET A 312 21.37 -7.83 -17.02
CA MET A 312 19.95 -8.16 -17.16
C MET A 312 19.20 -7.04 -17.86
N LEU A 313 18.33 -7.37 -18.77
CA LEU A 313 17.42 -6.43 -19.43
C LEU A 313 16.02 -6.65 -18.89
N GLY A 314 15.48 -5.64 -18.20
CA GLY A 314 14.11 -5.59 -17.73
C GLY A 314 13.25 -4.75 -18.66
N GLY A 315 11.98 -5.13 -18.83
CA GLY A 315 10.98 -4.36 -19.55
C GLY A 315 9.64 -4.43 -18.83
N GLN A 316 8.99 -3.29 -18.69
CA GLN A 316 7.63 -3.18 -18.21
C GLN A 316 6.79 -2.45 -19.26
N PHE A 317 5.64 -3.01 -19.64
CA PHE A 317 4.67 -2.38 -20.51
C PHE A 317 3.34 -2.27 -19.77
N ARG A 318 2.76 -1.08 -19.72
CA ARG A 318 1.46 -0.83 -19.06
C ARG A 318 0.47 -0.29 -20.08
N TYR A 319 -0.77 -0.72 -19.98
CA TYR A 319 -1.85 -0.25 -20.82
C TYR A 319 -3.14 -0.02 -20.03
N LEU A 320 -3.90 0.95 -20.51
CA LEU A 320 -5.22 1.31 -20.00
C LEU A 320 -6.13 1.59 -21.18
N THR A 321 -7.15 0.76 -21.37
CA THR A 321 -8.20 0.97 -22.37
C THR A 321 -9.50 1.35 -21.67
N GLU A 322 -10.59 1.52 -22.40
CA GLU A 322 -11.90 1.78 -21.80
C GLU A 322 -12.38 0.63 -20.90
N SER A 323 -12.02 -0.61 -21.24
CA SER A 323 -12.46 -1.80 -20.52
C SER A 323 -11.36 -2.55 -19.79
N SER A 324 -10.08 -2.35 -20.15
CA SER A 324 -8.98 -3.16 -19.65
C SER A 324 -7.85 -2.31 -19.11
N ARG A 325 -7.23 -2.79 -18.04
CA ARG A 325 -5.93 -2.29 -17.53
C ARG A 325 -5.01 -3.46 -17.29
N GLY A 326 -3.76 -3.32 -17.68
CA GLY A 326 -2.80 -4.39 -17.45
C GLY A 326 -1.36 -3.92 -17.46
N THR A 327 -0.51 -4.82 -16.96
CA THR A 327 0.95 -4.69 -16.91
C THR A 327 1.58 -5.97 -17.40
N ILE A 328 2.55 -5.84 -18.31
CA ILE A 328 3.42 -6.94 -18.75
C ILE A 328 4.82 -6.60 -18.30
N GLU A 329 5.47 -7.53 -17.61
CA GLU A 329 6.86 -7.40 -17.17
C GLU A 329 7.67 -8.60 -17.69
N ALA A 330 8.86 -8.32 -18.18
CA ALA A 330 9.80 -9.35 -18.60
C ALA A 330 11.20 -8.97 -18.16
N GLU A 331 11.94 -9.95 -17.64
CA GLU A 331 13.37 -9.82 -17.35
C GLU A 331 14.14 -10.89 -18.10
N TRP A 332 15.28 -10.53 -18.64
CA TRP A 332 16.12 -11.45 -19.37
C TRP A 332 17.60 -11.19 -19.06
N LEU A 333 18.25 -12.22 -18.51
CA LEU A 333 19.68 -12.28 -18.27
C LEU A 333 20.27 -13.31 -19.24
N PRO A 334 20.95 -12.91 -20.31
CA PRO A 334 21.45 -13.83 -21.34
C PRO A 334 22.39 -14.89 -20.81
N HIS A 335 23.22 -14.50 -19.82
CA HIS A 335 24.19 -15.37 -19.18
C HIS A 335 24.42 -14.90 -17.74
N ASP A 336 23.93 -15.68 -16.80
CA ASP A 336 24.22 -15.55 -15.38
C ASP A 336 25.60 -16.16 -15.10
N ARG A 337 26.57 -15.34 -14.74
CA ARG A 337 27.97 -15.78 -14.53
C ARG A 337 28.14 -16.74 -13.35
N ASP A 338 27.26 -16.66 -12.37
CA ASP A 338 27.31 -17.51 -11.20
C ASP A 338 26.59 -18.86 -11.43
N ALA A 339 25.42 -18.84 -12.07
CA ALA A 339 24.65 -20.04 -12.35
C ALA A 339 24.98 -20.70 -13.70
N ASP A 340 25.83 -20.08 -14.52
CA ASP A 340 26.27 -20.51 -15.86
C ASP A 340 25.10 -20.86 -16.80
N ARG A 341 24.04 -20.06 -16.77
CA ARG A 341 22.83 -20.25 -17.59
C ARG A 341 22.12 -18.93 -17.90
N ARG A 342 21.22 -18.96 -18.88
CA ARG A 342 20.28 -17.84 -19.09
C ARG A 342 19.16 -17.88 -18.06
N ARG A 343 18.70 -16.71 -17.63
CA ARG A 343 17.61 -16.53 -16.67
C ARG A 343 16.57 -15.57 -17.21
N SER A 344 15.31 -15.84 -16.91
CA SER A 344 14.21 -14.97 -17.35
C SER A 344 13.03 -15.02 -16.39
N LEU A 345 12.29 -13.90 -16.39
CA LEU A 345 10.99 -13.78 -15.74
C LEU A 345 9.99 -13.22 -16.75
N PHE A 346 8.77 -13.70 -16.69
CA PHE A 346 7.62 -13.14 -17.37
C PHE A 346 6.46 -13.01 -16.40
N HIS A 347 5.86 -11.83 -16.38
CA HIS A 347 4.66 -11.54 -15.59
C HIS A 347 3.67 -10.75 -16.45
N TRP A 348 2.40 -11.16 -16.42
CA TRP A 348 1.30 -10.42 -17.02
C TRP A 348 0.11 -10.39 -16.07
N ASP A 349 -0.29 -9.19 -15.67
CA ASP A 349 -1.52 -8.91 -14.92
C ASP A 349 -2.46 -8.12 -15.81
N ASP A 350 -3.70 -8.60 -15.98
CA ASP A 350 -4.77 -7.93 -16.71
C ASP A 350 -6.08 -7.98 -15.93
N ARG A 351 -6.79 -6.88 -15.95
CA ARG A 351 -8.16 -6.79 -15.47
C ARG A 351 -9.01 -6.10 -16.51
N THR A 352 -9.95 -6.85 -17.07
CA THR A 352 -10.89 -6.38 -18.10
C THR A 352 -12.29 -6.37 -17.54
N ARG A 353 -13.00 -5.24 -17.67
CA ARG A 353 -14.42 -5.10 -17.35
C ARG A 353 -15.22 -5.00 -18.63
N PHE A 354 -15.99 -6.02 -18.97
CA PHE A 354 -16.79 -6.04 -20.18
C PHE A 354 -18.08 -5.21 -20.05
N ASN A 355 -18.69 -5.29 -18.85
CA ASN A 355 -19.89 -4.54 -18.48
C ASN A 355 -20.07 -4.56 -16.95
N GLU A 356 -21.23 -4.13 -16.45
CA GLU A 356 -21.50 -4.09 -15.00
C GLU A 356 -21.49 -5.48 -14.33
N ASN A 357 -21.79 -6.52 -15.09
CA ASN A 357 -21.96 -7.88 -14.59
C ASN A 357 -20.74 -8.78 -14.87
N TRP A 358 -19.93 -8.49 -15.90
CA TRP A 358 -18.85 -9.38 -16.33
C TRP A 358 -17.48 -8.71 -16.35
N ALA A 359 -16.53 -9.41 -15.77
CA ALA A 359 -15.12 -9.01 -15.75
C ALA A 359 -14.20 -10.22 -15.96
N ALA A 360 -13.02 -10.00 -16.50
CA ALA A 360 -11.96 -11.00 -16.56
C ALA A 360 -10.74 -10.53 -15.76
N SER A 361 -10.00 -11.50 -15.21
CA SER A 361 -8.69 -11.29 -14.62
C SER A 361 -7.72 -12.36 -15.12
N VAL A 362 -6.58 -11.91 -15.59
CA VAL A 362 -5.48 -12.77 -16.04
C VAL A 362 -4.25 -12.42 -15.24
N GLN A 363 -3.62 -13.42 -14.65
CA GLN A 363 -2.33 -13.30 -13.97
C GLN A 363 -1.47 -14.48 -14.44
N ILE A 364 -0.53 -14.21 -15.33
CA ILE A 364 0.41 -15.21 -15.83
C ILE A 364 1.79 -14.90 -15.26
N ASN A 365 2.39 -15.88 -14.63
CA ASN A 365 3.73 -15.78 -14.06
C ASN A 365 4.58 -16.95 -14.54
N HIS A 366 5.80 -16.67 -14.91
CA HIS A 366 6.77 -17.70 -15.26
C HIS A 366 8.19 -17.26 -14.94
N VAL A 367 8.97 -18.13 -14.36
CA VAL A 367 10.43 -17.96 -14.18
C VAL A 367 11.19 -19.11 -14.78
N SER A 368 12.39 -18.84 -15.24
CA SER A 368 13.23 -19.84 -15.93
C SER A 368 13.64 -21.03 -15.07
N ASP A 369 13.64 -20.85 -13.76
CA ASP A 369 14.15 -21.83 -12.81
C ASP A 369 13.67 -21.57 -11.37
N ASP A 370 13.86 -22.55 -10.52
CA ASP A 370 13.41 -22.60 -9.13
C ASP A 370 14.18 -21.71 -8.16
N ARG A 371 15.37 -21.20 -8.56
CA ARG A 371 16.17 -20.26 -7.74
C ARG A 371 16.06 -18.81 -8.18
N TYR A 372 15.17 -18.50 -9.13
CA TYR A 372 15.08 -17.14 -9.68
C TYR A 372 14.82 -16.07 -8.62
N PHE A 373 13.86 -16.33 -7.73
CA PHE A 373 13.51 -15.38 -6.68
C PHE A 373 14.50 -15.32 -5.53
N GLU A 374 15.19 -16.43 -5.25
CA GLU A 374 16.30 -16.43 -4.30
C GLU A 374 17.40 -15.48 -4.75
N ASP A 375 17.81 -15.57 -6.01
CA ASP A 375 18.95 -14.83 -6.56
C ASP A 375 18.62 -13.37 -6.87
N PHE A 376 17.42 -13.06 -7.37
CA PHE A 376 17.06 -11.74 -7.89
C PHE A 376 16.01 -11.01 -7.07
N GLY A 377 15.38 -11.67 -6.10
CA GLY A 377 14.38 -11.07 -5.22
C GLY A 377 14.95 -9.90 -4.42
N ARG A 378 14.27 -8.75 -4.47
CA ARG A 378 14.69 -7.53 -3.77
C ARG A 378 14.12 -7.42 -2.37
N SER A 379 13.26 -8.34 -1.96
CA SER A 379 12.65 -8.37 -0.63
C SER A 379 12.57 -9.79 -0.11
N LEU A 380 12.54 -9.94 1.22
CA LEU A 380 12.40 -11.25 1.86
C LEU A 380 11.14 -11.99 1.39
N ASN A 381 10.03 -11.28 1.22
CA ASN A 381 8.78 -11.89 0.76
C ASN A 381 8.89 -12.45 -0.67
N VAL A 382 9.59 -11.74 -1.57
CA VAL A 382 9.81 -12.20 -2.96
C VAL A 382 10.80 -13.36 -2.97
N ALA A 383 11.91 -13.24 -2.24
CA ALA A 383 12.90 -14.30 -2.14
C ALA A 383 12.34 -15.60 -1.49
N ALA A 384 11.34 -15.47 -0.62
CA ALA A 384 10.67 -16.60 0.04
C ALA A 384 9.45 -17.12 -0.74
N THR A 385 9.25 -16.73 -2.00
CA THR A 385 8.19 -17.29 -2.85
C THR A 385 8.54 -18.72 -3.21
N THR A 386 7.75 -19.69 -2.73
CA THR A 386 7.97 -21.12 -2.97
C THR A 386 7.09 -21.69 -4.07
N LEU A 387 5.93 -21.05 -4.30
CA LEU A 387 4.94 -21.42 -5.31
C LEU A 387 4.51 -20.15 -6.05
N LEU A 388 4.67 -20.16 -7.37
CA LEU A 388 4.32 -19.05 -8.25
C LEU A 388 3.00 -19.36 -8.96
N PRO A 389 1.87 -18.72 -8.61
CA PRO A 389 0.58 -18.99 -9.21
C PRO A 389 0.43 -18.30 -10.57
N SER A 390 -0.24 -18.97 -11.51
CA SER A 390 -0.80 -18.37 -12.72
C SER A 390 -2.29 -18.66 -12.78
N SER A 391 -3.11 -17.70 -13.21
CA SER A 391 -4.55 -17.88 -13.32
C SER A 391 -5.16 -17.00 -14.40
N ALA A 392 -6.25 -17.50 -14.98
CA ALA A 392 -7.08 -16.73 -15.92
C ALA A 392 -8.55 -17.08 -15.66
N TYR A 393 -9.34 -16.06 -15.29
CA TYR A 393 -10.75 -16.23 -14.95
C TYR A 393 -11.62 -15.16 -15.57
N LEU A 394 -12.78 -15.61 -16.04
CA LEU A 394 -13.95 -14.78 -16.33
C LEU A 394 -14.89 -14.83 -15.11
N PHE A 395 -15.28 -13.67 -14.60
CA PHE A 395 -16.20 -13.53 -13.48
C PHE A 395 -17.50 -12.92 -13.96
N GLY A 396 -18.59 -13.50 -13.51
CA GLY A 396 -19.93 -12.95 -13.69
C GLY A 396 -20.60 -12.70 -12.36
N GLN A 397 -21.37 -11.63 -12.23
CA GLN A 397 -22.18 -11.35 -11.05
C GLN A 397 -23.50 -10.67 -11.42
N GLY A 398 -24.51 -10.99 -10.68
CA GLY A 398 -25.82 -10.33 -10.72
C GLY A 398 -26.35 -10.14 -9.29
N ASN A 399 -27.58 -9.69 -9.14
CA ASN A 399 -28.16 -9.39 -7.83
C ASN A 399 -28.28 -10.64 -6.92
N TRP A 400 -28.43 -11.82 -7.51
CA TRP A 400 -28.68 -13.07 -6.80
C TRP A 400 -27.71 -14.20 -7.17
N TRP A 401 -26.74 -13.96 -8.05
CA TRP A 401 -25.80 -14.98 -8.50
C TRP A 401 -24.39 -14.44 -8.72
N LYS A 402 -23.41 -15.33 -8.57
CA LYS A 402 -22.02 -15.14 -8.95
C LYS A 402 -21.53 -16.36 -9.71
N ALA A 403 -20.73 -16.17 -10.74
CA ALA A 403 -20.14 -17.24 -11.53
C ALA A 403 -18.67 -16.96 -11.81
N SER A 404 -17.87 -18.00 -11.90
CA SER A 404 -16.53 -17.89 -12.47
C SER A 404 -16.24 -19.04 -13.41
N PHE A 405 -15.45 -18.78 -14.46
CA PHE A 405 -14.96 -19.78 -15.38
C PHE A 405 -13.52 -19.48 -15.77
N GLY A 406 -12.64 -20.47 -15.66
CA GLY A 406 -11.22 -20.27 -15.97
C GLY A 406 -10.36 -21.43 -15.51
N GLY A 407 -9.18 -21.09 -14.99
CA GLY A 407 -8.28 -22.06 -14.40
C GLY A 407 -7.05 -21.42 -13.78
N ASP A 408 -6.32 -22.25 -13.07
CA ASP A 408 -5.08 -21.88 -12.41
C ASP A 408 -4.07 -23.03 -12.41
N GLU A 409 -2.80 -22.65 -12.39
CA GLU A 409 -1.64 -23.55 -12.26
C GLU A 409 -0.56 -22.91 -11.38
N TYR A 410 0.41 -23.71 -11.01
CA TYR A 410 1.49 -23.29 -10.12
C TYR A 410 2.83 -23.74 -10.67
N GLN A 411 3.87 -22.93 -10.42
CA GLN A 411 5.26 -23.30 -10.65
C GLN A 411 5.99 -23.33 -9.29
N ILE A 412 6.72 -24.42 -9.00
CA ILE A 412 7.61 -24.46 -7.84
C ILE A 412 8.81 -23.55 -8.10
N THR A 413 9.10 -22.69 -7.14
CA THR A 413 10.24 -21.74 -7.16
C THR A 413 11.12 -21.89 -5.92
N ASP A 414 11.12 -23.08 -5.33
CA ASP A 414 11.95 -23.48 -4.20
C ASP A 414 12.59 -24.84 -4.53
N PRO A 415 13.90 -24.91 -4.74
CA PRO A 415 14.60 -26.15 -5.16
C PRO A 415 14.57 -27.25 -4.10
N THR A 416 14.23 -26.93 -2.84
CA THR A 416 14.13 -27.94 -1.77
C THR A 416 12.78 -28.64 -1.73
N LEU A 417 11.78 -28.11 -2.44
CA LEU A 417 10.46 -28.73 -2.52
C LEU A 417 10.39 -29.78 -3.62
N PRO A 418 9.96 -31.02 -3.31
CA PRO A 418 9.76 -32.03 -4.34
C PRO A 418 8.53 -31.69 -5.20
N ASN A 419 8.51 -32.12 -6.46
CA ASN A 419 7.38 -31.93 -7.38
C ASN A 419 6.05 -32.46 -6.82
N SER A 420 6.09 -33.37 -5.87
CA SER A 420 4.90 -33.93 -5.23
C SER A 420 4.10 -32.92 -4.41
N VAL A 421 4.70 -31.77 -3.98
CA VAL A 421 3.99 -30.71 -3.26
C VAL A 421 3.36 -29.66 -4.19
N GLU A 422 3.66 -29.70 -5.50
CA GLU A 422 2.98 -28.85 -6.47
C GLU A 422 1.47 -29.06 -6.38
N PRO A 423 0.64 -28.00 -6.27
CA PRO A 423 -0.81 -28.14 -6.34
C PRO A 423 -1.27 -28.66 -7.72
N TYR A 424 -2.43 -29.32 -7.75
CA TYR A 424 -3.04 -29.71 -9.01
C TYR A 424 -3.36 -28.47 -9.86
N ARG A 425 -3.12 -28.55 -11.16
CA ARG A 425 -3.70 -27.64 -12.15
C ARG A 425 -5.21 -27.83 -12.14
N ARG A 426 -5.94 -26.74 -12.15
CA ARG A 426 -7.40 -26.73 -12.19
C ARG A 426 -7.85 -26.06 -13.49
N LEU A 427 -8.00 -26.86 -14.54
CA LEU A 427 -8.32 -26.33 -15.88
C LEU A 427 -9.18 -27.33 -16.70
N PRO A 428 -10.44 -27.05 -17.01
CA PRO A 428 -11.19 -25.86 -16.56
C PRO A 428 -11.68 -25.98 -15.12
N ARG A 429 -11.94 -24.84 -14.52
CA ARG A 429 -12.68 -24.68 -13.28
C ARG A 429 -13.86 -23.74 -13.52
N ALA A 430 -15.05 -24.16 -13.12
CA ALA A 430 -16.26 -23.34 -13.18
C ALA A 430 -16.93 -23.34 -11.79
N THR A 431 -17.35 -22.17 -11.33
CA THR A 431 -18.16 -22.03 -10.11
C THR A 431 -19.45 -21.28 -10.43
N PHE A 432 -20.51 -21.65 -9.74
CA PHE A 432 -21.76 -20.91 -9.79
C PHE A 432 -22.40 -20.92 -8.40
N ASP A 433 -22.54 -19.74 -7.82
CA ASP A 433 -23.18 -19.50 -6.53
C ASP A 433 -24.41 -18.63 -6.75
N ALA A 434 -25.55 -19.07 -6.22
CA ALA A 434 -26.81 -18.36 -6.30
C ALA A 434 -27.46 -18.32 -4.92
N GLU A 435 -28.07 -17.19 -4.58
CA GLU A 435 -28.87 -17.01 -3.36
C GLU A 435 -30.02 -16.04 -3.65
N HIS A 436 -31.23 -16.46 -3.37
CA HIS A 436 -32.43 -15.68 -3.66
C HIS A 436 -33.46 -15.84 -2.55
N GLY A 437 -34.00 -14.71 -2.09
CA GLY A 437 -35.11 -14.69 -1.15
C GLY A 437 -36.39 -15.24 -1.81
N LEU A 438 -37.06 -16.18 -1.14
CA LEU A 438 -38.29 -16.80 -1.65
C LEU A 438 -39.53 -16.08 -1.10
N VAL A 439 -39.94 -16.41 0.10
CA VAL A 439 -41.14 -15.85 0.77
C VAL A 439 -40.76 -15.47 2.20
N GLY A 440 -41.04 -14.24 2.59
CA GLY A 440 -40.60 -13.71 3.87
C GLY A 440 -39.08 -13.65 3.94
N ASP A 441 -38.51 -14.13 5.02
CA ASP A 441 -37.06 -14.15 5.26
C ASP A 441 -36.41 -15.50 4.84
N LEU A 442 -37.10 -16.32 4.05
CA LEU A 442 -36.55 -17.60 3.57
C LEU A 442 -35.68 -17.41 2.34
N ASP A 443 -34.44 -17.79 2.43
CA ASP A 443 -33.46 -17.77 1.35
C ASP A 443 -33.21 -19.19 0.82
N ALA A 444 -33.20 -19.34 -0.50
CA ALA A 444 -32.71 -20.55 -1.17
C ALA A 444 -31.41 -20.27 -1.87
N GLY A 445 -30.43 -21.14 -1.66
CA GLY A 445 -29.12 -20.99 -2.26
C GLY A 445 -28.62 -22.27 -2.92
N LEU A 446 -27.69 -22.08 -3.85
CA LEU A 446 -26.91 -23.13 -4.48
C LEU A 446 -25.45 -22.69 -4.57
N ARG A 447 -24.54 -23.49 -4.07
CA ARG A 447 -23.10 -23.38 -4.35
C ARG A 447 -22.69 -24.57 -5.20
N SER A 448 -22.02 -24.31 -6.31
CA SER A 448 -21.61 -25.38 -7.22
C SER A 448 -20.22 -25.14 -7.80
N GLU A 449 -19.52 -26.24 -8.04
CA GLU A 449 -18.19 -26.20 -8.65
C GLU A 449 -17.99 -27.41 -9.55
N TYR A 450 -17.46 -27.15 -10.74
CA TYR A 450 -16.89 -28.17 -11.63
C TYR A 450 -15.42 -27.89 -11.85
N VAL A 451 -14.57 -28.91 -11.65
CA VAL A 451 -13.11 -28.77 -11.80
C VAL A 451 -12.55 -30.02 -12.50
N SER A 452 -11.66 -29.79 -13.46
CA SER A 452 -10.76 -30.80 -13.99
C SER A 452 -9.37 -30.61 -13.37
N PHE A 453 -8.86 -31.66 -12.73
CA PHE A 453 -7.58 -31.69 -12.05
C PHE A 453 -6.56 -32.46 -12.88
N SER A 454 -5.37 -31.88 -13.06
CA SER A 454 -4.24 -32.59 -13.67
C SER A 454 -2.94 -32.25 -12.92
N LYS A 455 -2.07 -33.26 -12.80
CA LYS A 455 -0.77 -33.13 -12.14
C LYS A 455 0.20 -34.20 -12.65
N ASN A 456 1.44 -33.81 -12.90
CA ASN A 456 2.49 -34.73 -13.29
C ASN A 456 2.68 -35.82 -12.20
N ASP A 457 2.84 -37.07 -12.62
CA ASP A 457 3.07 -38.23 -11.76
C ASP A 457 2.00 -38.49 -10.67
N ALA A 458 0.78 -37.96 -10.86
CA ALA A 458 -0.37 -38.15 -9.99
C ALA A 458 -1.60 -38.63 -10.75
N VAL A 459 -2.70 -38.85 -10.04
CA VAL A 459 -3.97 -39.26 -10.62
C VAL A 459 -4.75 -38.03 -11.07
N ASP A 460 -5.07 -37.96 -12.35
CA ASP A 460 -5.95 -36.92 -12.91
C ASP A 460 -7.42 -37.28 -12.69
N GLY A 461 -8.29 -36.26 -12.68
CA GLY A 461 -9.72 -36.51 -12.53
C GLY A 461 -10.55 -35.24 -12.61
N ARG A 462 -11.86 -35.44 -12.56
CA ARG A 462 -12.85 -34.36 -12.59
C ARG A 462 -13.75 -34.43 -11.38
N ARG A 463 -14.14 -33.30 -10.85
CA ARG A 463 -15.06 -33.19 -9.72
C ARG A 463 -16.22 -32.28 -10.06
N LEU A 464 -17.44 -32.74 -9.72
CA LEU A 464 -18.64 -31.92 -9.65
C LEU A 464 -19.10 -31.88 -8.19
N ASP A 465 -19.21 -30.68 -7.62
CA ASP A 465 -19.71 -30.42 -6.27
C ASP A 465 -20.95 -29.54 -6.33
N LEU A 466 -22.03 -29.94 -5.68
CA LEU A 466 -23.30 -29.25 -5.63
C LEU A 466 -23.78 -29.15 -4.18
N TYR A 467 -24.10 -27.94 -3.72
CA TYR A 467 -24.63 -27.68 -2.39
C TYR A 467 -25.85 -26.77 -2.44
N PRO A 468 -27.07 -27.29 -2.76
CA PRO A 468 -28.31 -26.58 -2.50
C PRO A 468 -28.58 -26.48 -0.99
N TYR A 469 -29.07 -25.31 -0.55
CA TYR A 469 -29.43 -25.07 0.83
C TYR A 469 -30.63 -24.11 0.95
N LEU A 470 -31.27 -24.17 2.14
CA LEU A 470 -32.28 -23.21 2.59
C LEU A 470 -31.80 -22.58 3.89
N ALA A 471 -31.88 -21.28 3.99
CA ALA A 471 -31.56 -20.52 5.18
C ALA A 471 -32.73 -19.62 5.57
N TYR A 472 -32.91 -19.41 6.87
CA TYR A 472 -33.99 -18.53 7.39
C TYR A 472 -33.38 -17.54 8.38
N PRO A 473 -32.75 -16.46 7.93
CA PRO A 473 -32.11 -15.48 8.79
C PRO A 473 -33.15 -14.61 9.50
N LEU A 474 -33.30 -14.80 10.80
CA LEU A 474 -34.10 -13.98 11.69
C LEU A 474 -33.16 -13.02 12.43
N GLU A 475 -33.31 -11.72 12.20
CA GLU A 475 -32.40 -10.72 12.75
C GLU A 475 -33.15 -9.55 13.37
N ALA A 476 -32.70 -9.16 14.57
CA ALA A 476 -33.14 -7.95 15.27
C ALA A 476 -31.91 -7.21 15.83
N ALA A 477 -32.09 -6.00 16.34
CA ALA A 477 -30.97 -5.22 16.89
C ALA A 477 -30.21 -5.97 18.02
N ALA A 478 -30.93 -6.71 18.87
CA ALA A 478 -30.37 -7.37 20.05
C ALA A 478 -30.05 -8.86 19.88
N TRP A 479 -30.49 -9.50 18.80
CA TRP A 479 -30.27 -10.93 18.56
C TRP A 479 -30.36 -11.31 17.09
N PHE A 480 -29.80 -12.46 16.76
CA PHE A 480 -30.02 -13.14 15.49
C PHE A 480 -30.13 -14.65 15.69
N VAL A 481 -30.86 -15.30 14.80
CA VAL A 481 -30.99 -16.75 14.71
C VAL A 481 -31.03 -17.13 13.23
N ARG A 482 -30.09 -17.93 12.78
CA ARG A 482 -29.93 -18.30 11.36
C ARG A 482 -29.86 -19.82 11.23
N PRO A 483 -30.99 -20.53 11.14
CA PRO A 483 -31.00 -21.92 10.76
C PRO A 483 -30.66 -22.06 9.27
N GLU A 484 -29.85 -23.05 8.93
CA GLU A 484 -29.51 -23.45 7.56
C GLU A 484 -29.60 -24.95 7.43
N VAL A 485 -30.21 -25.44 6.37
CA VAL A 485 -30.23 -26.86 6.00
C VAL A 485 -29.89 -27.01 4.54
N GLY A 486 -29.00 -27.93 4.23
CA GLY A 486 -28.55 -28.17 2.87
C GLY A 486 -28.17 -29.63 2.62
N PHE A 487 -27.91 -29.94 1.37
CA PHE A 487 -27.44 -31.26 0.96
C PHE A 487 -26.28 -31.12 0.00
N ARG A 488 -25.10 -31.59 0.39
CA ARG A 488 -23.91 -31.54 -0.43
C ARG A 488 -23.73 -32.86 -1.19
N TYR A 489 -23.71 -32.76 -2.51
CA TYR A 489 -23.43 -33.88 -3.40
C TYR A 489 -22.13 -33.62 -4.17
N THR A 490 -21.16 -34.54 -4.05
CA THR A 490 -19.88 -34.48 -4.74
C THR A 490 -19.66 -35.76 -5.51
N SER A 491 -19.36 -35.68 -6.79
CA SER A 491 -19.04 -36.83 -7.67
C SER A 491 -17.71 -36.64 -8.37
N TYR A 492 -17.05 -37.74 -8.64
CA TYR A 492 -15.74 -37.78 -9.27
C TYR A 492 -15.73 -38.71 -10.51
N GLN A 493 -14.91 -38.35 -11.47
CA GLN A 493 -14.49 -39.19 -12.56
C GLN A 493 -12.96 -39.25 -12.52
N ILE A 494 -12.37 -40.45 -12.35
CA ILE A 494 -10.93 -40.66 -12.22
C ILE A 494 -10.40 -41.26 -13.51
N ASP A 495 -9.44 -40.61 -14.16
CA ASP A 495 -9.05 -40.96 -15.54
C ASP A 495 -8.29 -42.31 -15.68
N ARG A 496 -7.64 -42.78 -14.61
CA ARG A 496 -6.94 -44.10 -14.61
C ARG A 496 -7.81 -45.28 -14.18
N ASP A 497 -9.04 -45.01 -13.75
CA ASP A 497 -9.97 -46.05 -13.29
C ASP A 497 -11.39 -45.61 -13.73
N SER A 498 -11.61 -45.62 -15.03
CA SER A 498 -12.84 -45.11 -15.67
C SER A 498 -14.12 -45.80 -15.20
N ASP A 499 -13.99 -47.00 -14.62
CA ASP A 499 -15.12 -47.77 -14.10
C ASP A 499 -15.53 -47.32 -12.69
N LYS A 500 -14.73 -46.46 -12.02
CA LYS A 500 -15.04 -45.93 -10.70
C LYS A 500 -15.43 -44.45 -10.77
N SER A 501 -16.70 -44.20 -10.48
CA SER A 501 -17.24 -42.84 -10.28
C SER A 501 -17.64 -42.68 -8.83
N PRO A 502 -16.65 -42.53 -7.89
CA PRO A 502 -16.95 -42.41 -6.49
C PRO A 502 -17.73 -41.14 -6.24
N HIS A 503 -18.70 -41.18 -5.32
CA HIS A 503 -19.53 -40.04 -4.99
C HIS A 503 -19.87 -40.02 -3.51
N ARG A 504 -20.33 -38.86 -3.05
CA ARG A 504 -20.75 -38.62 -1.67
C ARG A 504 -21.99 -37.73 -1.66
N GLY A 505 -22.98 -38.08 -0.85
CA GLY A 505 -24.12 -37.23 -0.52
C GLY A 505 -24.24 -37.05 1.00
N VAL A 506 -24.23 -35.80 1.49
CA VAL A 506 -24.22 -35.48 2.92
C VAL A 506 -25.21 -34.37 3.22
N PRO A 507 -26.23 -34.60 4.09
CA PRO A 507 -27.03 -33.50 4.63
C PRO A 507 -26.23 -32.69 5.65
N ILE A 508 -26.40 -31.39 5.63
CA ILE A 508 -25.76 -30.43 6.53
C ILE A 508 -26.86 -29.59 7.15
N ALA A 509 -26.89 -29.50 8.47
CA ALA A 509 -27.81 -28.64 9.18
C ALA A 509 -27.04 -27.82 10.22
N SER A 510 -27.29 -26.54 10.27
CA SER A 510 -26.67 -25.65 11.24
C SER A 510 -27.70 -24.66 11.84
N LEU A 511 -27.39 -24.23 13.05
CA LEU A 511 -28.09 -23.16 13.73
C LEU A 511 -27.09 -22.21 14.34
N ASP A 512 -27.02 -20.99 13.78
CA ASP A 512 -26.18 -19.92 14.28
C ASP A 512 -27.04 -18.89 15.02
N ALA A 513 -26.78 -18.65 16.30
CA ALA A 513 -27.55 -17.72 17.11
C ALA A 513 -26.65 -16.90 18.01
N GLY A 514 -26.99 -15.65 18.17
CA GLY A 514 -26.27 -14.72 19.03
C GLY A 514 -27.13 -13.64 19.63
N LEU A 515 -26.64 -13.11 20.73
CA LEU A 515 -27.23 -11.96 21.42
C LEU A 515 -26.24 -10.80 21.37
N ARG A 516 -26.76 -9.58 21.38
CA ARG A 516 -25.97 -8.34 21.46
C ARG A 516 -26.50 -7.53 22.62
N PHE A 517 -25.69 -7.40 23.65
CA PHE A 517 -25.96 -6.52 24.79
C PHE A 517 -24.98 -5.35 24.69
N ASP A 518 -25.44 -4.15 24.99
CA ASP A 518 -24.66 -2.95 25.11
C ASP A 518 -24.96 -2.21 26.41
N ARG A 519 -23.97 -1.53 26.92
CA ARG A 519 -24.13 -0.63 28.06
C ARG A 519 -23.18 0.57 27.93
N GLU A 520 -23.68 1.70 28.37
CA GLU A 520 -22.85 2.90 28.53
C GLU A 520 -21.98 2.75 29.80
N LEU A 521 -20.73 3.14 29.69
CA LEU A 521 -19.75 3.08 30.74
C LEU A 521 -18.92 4.34 30.74
N SER A 522 -18.68 4.94 31.91
CA SER A 522 -17.74 6.06 32.04
C SER A 522 -16.47 5.59 32.74
N LEU A 523 -15.33 5.72 32.08
CA LEU A 523 -14.00 5.39 32.61
C LEU A 523 -13.08 6.63 32.51
N ALA A 524 -12.51 7.04 33.64
CA ALA A 524 -11.60 8.18 33.70
C ALA A 524 -12.14 9.48 33.09
N GLY A 525 -13.47 9.68 33.12
CA GLY A 525 -14.13 10.87 32.60
C GLY A 525 -14.54 10.79 31.12
N ASN A 526 -14.17 9.73 30.40
CA ASN A 526 -14.58 9.49 29.01
C ASN A 526 -15.76 8.50 28.96
N GLY A 527 -16.68 8.74 28.01
CA GLY A 527 -17.78 7.86 27.70
C GLY A 527 -17.34 6.69 26.81
N TYR A 528 -17.86 5.50 27.11
CA TYR A 528 -17.64 4.28 26.35
C TYR A 528 -18.92 3.48 26.22
N THR A 529 -19.09 2.83 25.10
CA THR A 529 -20.09 1.78 24.90
C THR A 529 -19.41 0.42 24.99
N GLN A 530 -19.78 -0.39 25.99
CA GLN A 530 -19.32 -1.77 26.10
C GLN A 530 -20.35 -2.72 25.51
N THR A 531 -19.93 -3.59 24.55
CA THR A 531 -20.76 -4.68 24.04
C THR A 531 -20.42 -6.00 24.73
N LEU A 532 -21.42 -6.91 24.79
CA LEU A 532 -21.25 -8.31 25.17
C LEU A 532 -22.05 -9.16 24.18
N GLU A 533 -21.36 -10.04 23.46
CA GLU A 533 -21.86 -10.74 22.28
C GLU A 533 -21.66 -12.26 22.46
N PRO A 534 -22.52 -12.95 23.26
CA PRO A 534 -22.53 -14.41 23.30
C PRO A 534 -23.07 -14.95 21.97
N ARG A 535 -22.42 -15.99 21.45
CA ARG A 535 -22.78 -16.66 20.20
C ARG A 535 -22.70 -18.18 20.39
N ILE A 536 -23.66 -18.87 19.86
CA ILE A 536 -23.67 -20.32 19.76
C ILE A 536 -23.84 -20.74 18.31
N TYR A 537 -23.15 -21.80 17.92
CA TYR A 537 -23.29 -22.41 16.61
C TYR A 537 -23.38 -23.91 16.74
N TYR A 538 -24.53 -24.50 16.42
CA TYR A 538 -24.70 -25.94 16.38
C TYR A 538 -24.62 -26.44 14.96
N LEU A 539 -23.84 -27.50 14.73
CA LEU A 539 -23.64 -28.13 13.43
C LEU A 539 -23.90 -29.62 13.51
N ARG A 540 -24.76 -30.11 12.62
CA ARG A 540 -25.01 -31.54 12.43
C ARG A 540 -24.69 -31.94 11.00
N VAL A 541 -23.72 -32.87 10.82
CA VAL A 541 -23.33 -33.49 9.56
C VAL A 541 -23.10 -34.97 9.85
N PRO A 542 -23.96 -35.88 9.38
CA PRO A 542 -23.78 -37.30 9.60
C PRO A 542 -22.51 -37.81 8.97
N TYR A 543 -21.85 -38.76 9.62
CA TYR A 543 -20.70 -39.46 9.05
C TYR A 543 -21.05 -40.13 7.72
N ARG A 544 -20.17 -39.98 6.74
CA ARG A 544 -20.12 -40.76 5.50
C ARG A 544 -18.68 -41.18 5.27
N ASP A 545 -18.50 -42.42 4.90
CA ASP A 545 -17.17 -42.92 4.50
C ASP A 545 -16.71 -42.18 3.24
N GLN A 546 -15.49 -41.64 3.27
CA GLN A 546 -14.86 -40.86 2.22
C GLN A 546 -13.42 -41.35 1.95
N ASP A 547 -13.02 -42.48 2.46
CA ASP A 547 -11.64 -42.98 2.36
C ASP A 547 -11.31 -43.36 0.91
N ASN A 548 -12.30 -43.76 0.13
CA ASN A 548 -12.19 -44.07 -1.29
C ASN A 548 -12.27 -42.83 -2.22
N LEU A 549 -12.49 -41.66 -1.68
CA LEU A 549 -12.53 -40.42 -2.49
C LEU A 549 -11.11 -39.86 -2.65
N PRO A 550 -10.77 -39.31 -3.84
CA PRO A 550 -9.49 -38.67 -4.06
C PRO A 550 -9.33 -37.41 -3.18
N VAL A 551 -8.10 -36.93 -3.08
CA VAL A 551 -7.76 -35.65 -2.48
C VAL A 551 -6.98 -34.84 -3.52
N PHE A 552 -7.64 -33.89 -4.17
CA PHE A 552 -7.04 -33.03 -5.20
C PHE A 552 -6.59 -31.68 -4.62
N ASP A 553 -7.52 -30.94 -4.02
CA ASP A 553 -7.28 -29.56 -3.54
C ASP A 553 -7.73 -29.32 -2.10
N THR A 554 -8.00 -30.38 -1.36
CA THR A 554 -8.48 -30.27 0.02
C THR A 554 -7.34 -30.26 1.01
N GLN A 555 -7.37 -29.28 1.89
CA GLN A 555 -6.45 -29.12 3.03
C GLN A 555 -7.25 -28.74 4.28
N GLU A 556 -6.71 -29.07 5.45
CA GLU A 556 -7.28 -28.60 6.70
C GLU A 556 -6.91 -27.14 6.95
N VAL A 557 -7.91 -26.31 7.25
CA VAL A 557 -7.70 -24.89 7.54
C VAL A 557 -7.05 -24.74 8.91
N PRO A 558 -6.02 -23.90 9.05
CA PRO A 558 -5.47 -23.58 10.36
C PRO A 558 -6.54 -23.06 11.30
N PHE A 559 -6.62 -23.67 12.49
CA PHE A 559 -7.65 -23.33 13.48
C PHE A 559 -7.50 -21.88 13.95
N SER A 560 -8.62 -21.16 14.09
CA SER A 560 -8.70 -19.77 14.57
C SER A 560 -10.07 -19.47 15.11
N PHE A 561 -10.29 -18.29 15.72
CA PHE A 561 -11.60 -17.90 16.20
C PHE A 561 -12.67 -17.92 15.10
N GLY A 562 -12.35 -17.44 13.89
CA GLY A 562 -13.26 -17.48 12.75
C GLY A 562 -13.60 -18.90 12.26
N GLN A 563 -12.76 -19.90 12.55
CA GLN A 563 -13.02 -21.30 12.18
C GLN A 563 -14.03 -21.99 13.09
N LEU A 564 -14.33 -21.43 14.27
CA LEU A 564 -15.30 -21.95 15.21
C LEU A 564 -16.73 -22.07 14.63
N PHE A 565 -17.07 -21.28 13.62
CA PHE A 565 -18.42 -21.13 13.05
C PHE A 565 -18.51 -21.64 11.61
N ARG A 566 -17.63 -22.53 11.18
CA ARG A 566 -17.66 -23.09 9.83
C ARG A 566 -18.32 -24.46 9.77
N SER A 567 -19.05 -24.70 8.67
CA SER A 567 -19.69 -25.99 8.40
C SER A 567 -18.71 -27.07 7.87
N ASN A 568 -17.46 -26.67 7.55
CA ASN A 568 -16.39 -27.61 7.17
C ASN A 568 -15.04 -27.07 7.63
N ARG A 569 -14.22 -27.90 8.28
CA ARG A 569 -12.84 -27.54 8.65
C ARG A 569 -11.85 -27.65 7.49
N PHE A 570 -12.25 -28.26 6.39
CA PHE A 570 -11.46 -28.40 5.19
C PHE A 570 -11.78 -27.28 4.20
N VAL A 571 -10.77 -26.82 3.45
CA VAL A 571 -10.96 -26.11 2.17
C VAL A 571 -11.08 -27.14 1.06
N GLY A 572 -11.61 -26.75 -0.09
CA GLY A 572 -11.91 -27.68 -1.18
C GLY A 572 -13.17 -28.51 -0.91
N ALA A 573 -13.48 -29.41 -1.84
CA ALA A 573 -14.68 -30.20 -1.77
C ALA A 573 -14.43 -31.71 -1.59
N ASP A 574 -13.17 -32.17 -1.53
CA ASP A 574 -12.86 -33.59 -1.46
C ASP A 574 -13.20 -34.22 -0.11
N ARG A 575 -13.25 -33.40 0.94
CA ARG A 575 -13.67 -33.83 2.27
C ARG A 575 -14.74 -32.90 2.82
N GLN A 576 -15.80 -33.48 3.35
CA GLN A 576 -16.79 -32.80 4.19
C GLN A 576 -16.73 -33.43 5.56
N MET A 577 -16.39 -32.67 6.59
CA MET A 577 -16.31 -33.17 7.95
C MET A 577 -17.65 -33.71 8.43
N ASP A 578 -17.62 -34.78 9.19
CA ASP A 578 -18.73 -35.19 10.05
C ASP A 578 -18.76 -34.31 11.29
N ALA A 579 -19.94 -33.97 11.75
CA ALA A 579 -20.12 -33.08 12.88
C ALA A 579 -21.40 -33.37 13.68
N ASN A 580 -21.25 -33.30 14.98
CA ASN A 580 -22.29 -33.14 15.96
C ASN A 580 -21.69 -32.21 17.03
N ASN A 581 -21.69 -30.92 16.71
CA ASN A 581 -20.82 -29.96 17.38
C ASN A 581 -21.63 -28.78 17.90
N LEU A 582 -21.30 -28.33 19.09
CA LEU A 582 -21.79 -27.07 19.64
C LEU A 582 -20.59 -26.12 19.87
N THR A 583 -20.57 -25.07 19.15
CA THR A 583 -19.63 -23.95 19.39
C THR A 583 -20.26 -23.00 20.39
N VAL A 584 -19.48 -22.56 21.37
CA VAL A 584 -19.80 -21.48 22.27
C VAL A 584 -18.70 -20.44 22.22
N ALA A 585 -19.08 -19.20 22.01
CA ALA A 585 -18.14 -18.08 21.99
C ALA A 585 -18.72 -16.86 22.67
N LEU A 586 -17.82 -16.03 23.19
CA LEU A 586 -18.14 -14.76 23.82
C LEU A 586 -17.18 -13.70 23.30
N THR A 587 -17.72 -12.59 22.80
CA THR A 587 -16.95 -11.40 22.42
C THR A 587 -17.41 -10.21 23.25
N SER A 588 -16.50 -9.36 23.67
CA SER A 588 -16.80 -8.09 24.33
C SER A 588 -15.92 -7.01 23.72
N ARG A 589 -16.53 -5.88 23.38
CA ARG A 589 -15.85 -4.70 22.84
C ARG A 589 -16.08 -3.49 23.73
N LEU A 590 -15.09 -2.62 23.77
CA LEU A 590 -15.18 -1.31 24.42
C LEU A 590 -14.90 -0.25 23.36
N ILE A 591 -15.92 0.50 23.01
CA ILE A 591 -15.91 1.52 21.97
C ILE A 591 -15.96 2.88 22.65
N GLU A 592 -15.05 3.78 22.30
CA GLU A 592 -15.03 5.14 22.82
C GLU A 592 -16.08 5.99 22.12
N ASP A 593 -16.99 6.61 22.85
CA ASP A 593 -18.15 7.32 22.28
C ASP A 593 -17.74 8.57 21.48
N SER A 594 -16.66 9.26 21.89
CA SER A 594 -16.20 10.49 21.26
C SER A 594 -15.58 10.28 19.87
N SER A 595 -14.92 9.14 19.66
CA SER A 595 -14.16 8.83 18.44
C SER A 595 -14.72 7.67 17.63
N GLY A 596 -15.63 6.86 18.21
CA GLY A 596 -16.08 5.58 17.64
C GLY A 596 -14.98 4.51 17.59
N SER A 597 -13.83 4.76 18.21
CA SER A 597 -12.68 3.85 18.17
C SER A 597 -12.86 2.68 19.14
N GLU A 598 -12.63 1.46 18.64
CA GLU A 598 -12.57 0.27 19.49
C GLU A 598 -11.28 0.29 20.31
N ARG A 599 -11.42 0.40 21.65
CA ARG A 599 -10.32 0.43 22.61
C ARG A 599 -9.93 -0.95 23.11
N VAL A 600 -10.90 -1.83 23.26
CA VAL A 600 -10.70 -3.22 23.65
C VAL A 600 -11.59 -4.11 22.80
N SER A 601 -11.03 -5.19 22.29
CA SER A 601 -11.77 -6.32 21.72
C SER A 601 -11.23 -7.60 22.33
N ALA A 602 -12.08 -8.37 23.00
CA ALA A 602 -11.73 -9.63 23.61
C ALA A 602 -12.72 -10.71 23.20
N SER A 603 -12.20 -11.81 22.67
CA SER A 603 -12.99 -12.95 22.21
C SER A 603 -12.43 -14.25 22.76
N ILE A 604 -13.31 -15.17 23.16
CA ILE A 604 -12.95 -16.53 23.54
C ILE A 604 -14.01 -17.50 23.02
N GLY A 605 -13.59 -18.68 22.59
CA GLY A 605 -14.53 -19.71 22.14
C GLY A 605 -13.93 -21.10 22.09
N GLN A 606 -14.83 -22.07 22.02
CA GLN A 606 -14.50 -23.51 21.91
C GLN A 606 -15.64 -24.24 21.19
N ILE A 607 -15.28 -25.33 20.50
CA ILE A 607 -16.22 -26.29 19.96
C ILE A 607 -16.30 -27.50 20.92
N ARG A 608 -17.51 -27.88 21.33
CA ARG A 608 -17.81 -29.15 22.02
C ARG A 608 -18.21 -30.17 20.97
N TYR A 609 -17.53 -31.31 20.93
CA TYR A 609 -17.82 -32.47 20.08
C TYR A 609 -18.66 -33.47 20.85
N PHE A 610 -19.79 -33.88 20.27
CA PHE A 610 -20.65 -34.91 20.86
C PHE A 610 -20.41 -36.30 20.25
N ASP A 611 -19.80 -36.35 19.04
CA ASP A 611 -19.41 -37.55 18.34
C ASP A 611 -17.92 -37.42 17.93
N ASP A 612 -17.23 -38.56 17.76
CA ASP A 612 -15.87 -38.58 17.22
C ASP A 612 -15.85 -38.02 15.81
N GLN A 613 -14.78 -37.30 15.46
CA GLN A 613 -14.56 -36.79 14.11
C GLN A 613 -13.84 -37.82 13.27
N ARG A 614 -14.59 -38.58 12.49
CA ARG A 614 -14.11 -39.75 11.74
C ARG A 614 -13.55 -39.40 10.39
N VAL A 615 -14.08 -38.34 9.73
CA VAL A 615 -13.59 -37.91 8.44
C VAL A 615 -12.27 -37.15 8.60
N GLN A 616 -11.19 -37.70 8.07
CA GLN A 616 -9.83 -37.16 8.15
C GLN A 616 -9.19 -37.07 6.75
N LEU A 617 -8.07 -36.35 6.66
CA LEU A 617 -7.16 -36.47 5.52
C LEU A 617 -6.40 -37.80 5.60
N PRO A 618 -5.97 -38.39 4.46
CA PRO A 618 -5.22 -39.64 4.44
C PRO A 618 -4.03 -39.62 5.41
N GLY A 619 -3.90 -40.68 6.20
CA GLY A 619 -2.81 -40.85 7.17
C GLY A 619 -3.00 -40.13 8.51
N ARG A 620 -4.13 -39.41 8.70
CA ARG A 620 -4.46 -38.78 9.98
C ARG A 620 -5.37 -39.70 10.82
N PRO A 621 -5.15 -39.79 12.15
CA PRO A 621 -6.03 -40.56 13.03
C PRO A 621 -7.39 -39.91 13.22
N VAL A 622 -8.38 -40.71 13.56
CA VAL A 622 -9.69 -40.23 14.05
C VAL A 622 -9.49 -39.35 15.28
N THR A 623 -10.21 -38.26 15.36
CA THR A 623 -10.20 -37.36 16.53
C THR A 623 -11.35 -37.76 17.47
N ASP A 624 -10.99 -38.28 18.66
CA ASP A 624 -11.88 -38.78 19.70
C ASP A 624 -12.03 -37.78 20.89
N TYR A 625 -11.56 -36.57 20.71
CA TYR A 625 -11.64 -35.53 21.74
C TYR A 625 -13.06 -34.98 21.90
N SER A 626 -13.45 -34.72 23.15
CA SER A 626 -14.76 -34.14 23.46
C SER A 626 -14.84 -32.61 23.22
N GLY A 627 -13.76 -31.97 22.89
CA GLY A 627 -13.74 -30.53 22.63
C GLY A 627 -12.50 -30.06 21.87
N SER A 628 -12.63 -28.95 21.16
CA SER A 628 -11.51 -28.32 20.45
C SER A 628 -10.54 -27.61 21.39
N THR A 629 -9.46 -27.14 20.84
CA THR A 629 -8.60 -26.10 21.41
C THR A 629 -9.44 -24.88 21.79
N TYR A 630 -9.23 -24.29 22.98
CA TYR A 630 -9.74 -22.96 23.30
C TYR A 630 -9.01 -21.92 22.45
N VAL A 631 -9.75 -21.00 21.86
CA VAL A 631 -9.20 -19.86 21.14
C VAL A 631 -9.53 -18.60 21.88
N GLY A 632 -8.51 -17.83 22.24
CA GLY A 632 -8.64 -16.51 22.87
C GLY A 632 -7.91 -15.46 22.05
N GLU A 633 -8.56 -14.32 21.82
CA GLU A 633 -8.01 -13.16 21.12
C GLU A 633 -8.26 -11.89 21.93
N LEU A 634 -7.27 -11.02 22.02
CA LEU A 634 -7.37 -9.73 22.68
C LEU A 634 -6.64 -8.68 21.84
N ASP A 635 -7.34 -7.60 21.51
CA ASP A 635 -6.79 -6.36 20.99
C ASP A 635 -7.06 -5.25 22.01
N LEU A 636 -6.03 -4.62 22.52
CA LEU A 636 -6.11 -3.54 23.51
C LEU A 636 -5.39 -2.31 22.98
N ARG A 637 -6.14 -1.24 22.71
CA ARG A 637 -5.64 0.09 22.40
C ARG A 637 -5.78 0.98 23.62
N LEU A 638 -4.76 0.96 24.48
CA LEU A 638 -4.79 1.70 25.73
C LEU A 638 -4.97 3.21 25.49
N ASN A 639 -4.33 3.73 24.45
CA ASN A 639 -4.45 5.10 23.94
C ASN A 639 -3.89 5.16 22.51
N GLU A 640 -3.73 6.36 21.92
CA GLU A 640 -3.17 6.55 20.57
C GLU A 640 -1.68 6.14 20.44
N ARG A 641 -1.02 5.80 21.55
CA ARG A 641 0.41 5.45 21.58
C ARG A 641 0.66 3.97 21.84
N TRP A 642 -0.22 3.26 22.53
CA TRP A 642 -0.01 1.88 22.94
C TRP A 642 -1.09 0.94 22.43
N ARG A 643 -0.67 -0.10 21.74
CA ARG A 643 -1.51 -1.21 21.33
C ARG A 643 -0.86 -2.53 21.74
N PHE A 644 -1.67 -3.44 22.26
CA PHE A 644 -1.29 -4.79 22.63
C PHE A 644 -2.23 -5.76 21.90
N THR A 645 -1.67 -6.83 21.34
CA THR A 645 -2.44 -7.90 20.70
C THR A 645 -1.99 -9.22 21.28
N VAL A 646 -2.94 -10.08 21.59
CA VAL A 646 -2.70 -11.44 22.08
C VAL A 646 -3.61 -12.38 21.32
N SER A 647 -3.09 -13.48 20.81
CA SER A 647 -3.87 -14.61 20.31
C SER A 647 -3.28 -15.88 20.90
N ASN A 648 -4.13 -16.70 21.48
CA ASN A 648 -3.70 -17.96 22.12
C ASN A 648 -4.66 -19.10 21.79
N GLN A 649 -4.10 -20.27 21.56
CA GLN A 649 -4.81 -21.53 21.35
C GLN A 649 -4.27 -22.55 22.32
N TRP A 650 -5.06 -22.87 23.34
CA TRP A 650 -4.72 -23.87 24.34
C TRP A 650 -5.55 -25.14 24.14
N ASN A 651 -4.87 -26.28 24.02
CA ASN A 651 -5.50 -27.57 23.79
C ASN A 651 -5.66 -28.33 25.11
N PRO A 652 -6.88 -28.41 25.66
CA PRO A 652 -7.12 -29.10 26.93
C PRO A 652 -6.89 -30.60 26.86
N ASN A 653 -6.94 -31.20 25.67
CA ASN A 653 -6.80 -32.64 25.50
C ASN A 653 -5.35 -33.10 25.61
N THR A 654 -4.41 -32.20 25.29
CA THR A 654 -2.96 -32.46 25.37
C THR A 654 -2.26 -31.64 26.45
N ASP A 655 -3.00 -30.75 27.12
CA ASP A 655 -2.51 -29.76 28.09
C ASP A 655 -1.35 -28.90 27.53
N ARG A 656 -1.51 -28.44 26.28
CA ARG A 656 -0.46 -27.73 25.58
C ARG A 656 -1.03 -26.55 24.76
N THR A 657 -0.17 -25.54 24.57
CA THR A 657 -0.46 -24.43 23.66
C THR A 657 -0.09 -24.84 22.22
N ASP A 658 -1.02 -24.72 21.29
CA ASP A 658 -0.81 -25.01 19.88
C ASP A 658 -0.37 -23.75 19.10
N LEU A 659 -0.88 -22.58 19.48
CA LEU A 659 -0.50 -21.30 18.91
C LEU A 659 -0.48 -20.23 20.02
N SER A 660 0.54 -19.39 19.98
CA SER A 660 0.58 -18.15 20.78
C SER A 660 1.19 -17.03 19.93
N ALA A 661 0.53 -15.92 19.90
CA ALA A 661 1.03 -14.69 19.28
C ALA A 661 0.83 -13.53 20.26
N PHE A 662 1.85 -12.71 20.41
CA PHE A 662 1.85 -11.53 21.23
C PHE A 662 2.46 -10.37 20.44
N GLY A 663 1.84 -9.21 20.50
CA GLY A 663 2.31 -8.00 19.83
C GLY A 663 2.19 -6.78 20.73
N VAL A 664 3.21 -5.93 20.71
CA VAL A 664 3.20 -4.60 21.33
C VAL A 664 3.65 -3.59 20.31
N GLN A 665 2.91 -2.52 20.19
CA GLN A 665 3.31 -1.34 19.45
C GLN A 665 3.26 -0.14 20.38
N ASN A 666 4.32 0.65 20.37
CA ASN A 666 4.38 1.93 21.06
C ASN A 666 4.80 3.04 20.11
N ARG A 667 4.13 4.18 20.19
CA ARG A 667 4.51 5.42 19.53
C ARG A 667 4.99 6.42 20.58
N PHE A 668 6.10 7.08 20.31
CA PHE A 668 6.71 8.03 21.23
C PHE A 668 7.31 9.23 20.46
N GLY A 669 7.39 10.36 21.13
CA GLY A 669 7.82 11.60 20.49
C GLY A 669 6.93 11.98 19.30
N ARG A 670 7.50 12.61 18.30
CA ARG A 670 6.81 13.03 17.07
C ARG A 670 6.55 11.83 16.13
N ASP A 671 7.60 11.06 15.81
CA ASP A 671 7.56 9.99 14.79
C ASP A 671 8.11 8.65 15.30
N GLY A 672 8.50 8.57 16.58
CA GLY A 672 9.12 7.38 17.15
C GLY A 672 8.15 6.19 17.20
N VAL A 673 8.64 5.01 16.83
CA VAL A 673 7.89 3.76 16.85
C VAL A 673 8.76 2.66 17.42
N PHE A 674 8.18 1.87 18.30
CA PHE A 674 8.73 0.61 18.79
C PHE A 674 7.71 -0.50 18.60
N ASN A 675 8.11 -1.60 18.01
CA ASN A 675 7.29 -2.80 17.87
C ASN A 675 8.04 -4.00 18.43
N LEU A 676 7.31 -4.83 19.15
CA LEU A 676 7.79 -6.14 19.61
C LEU A 676 6.71 -7.16 19.30
N SER A 677 7.04 -8.28 18.68
CA SER A 677 6.14 -9.39 18.48
C SER A 677 6.82 -10.74 18.73
N TYR A 678 6.03 -11.66 19.24
CA TYR A 678 6.40 -13.06 19.43
C TYR A 678 5.34 -13.93 18.77
N ARG A 679 5.75 -14.95 18.05
CA ARG A 679 4.87 -15.91 17.37
C ARG A 679 5.38 -17.32 17.61
N PHE A 680 4.50 -18.14 18.12
CA PHE A 680 4.71 -19.56 18.35
C PHE A 680 3.61 -20.37 17.66
N ARG A 681 3.97 -21.38 16.93
CA ARG A 681 3.09 -22.43 16.43
C ARG A 681 3.78 -23.76 16.58
N ARG A 682 3.15 -24.65 17.32
CA ARG A 682 3.72 -25.96 17.67
C ARG A 682 4.27 -26.68 16.45
N ASP A 683 5.46 -27.23 16.58
CA ASP A 683 6.20 -28.01 15.57
C ASP A 683 6.49 -27.27 14.25
N LEU A 684 6.09 -26.00 14.12
CA LEU A 684 6.25 -25.23 12.89
C LEU A 684 7.19 -24.04 13.05
N LEU A 685 6.90 -23.15 13.98
CA LEU A 685 7.70 -21.92 14.16
C LEU A 685 7.70 -21.41 15.60
N GLU A 686 8.78 -20.77 15.97
CA GLU A 686 8.91 -19.95 17.17
C GLU A 686 9.82 -18.76 16.83
N GLN A 687 9.28 -17.55 16.82
CA GLN A 687 9.97 -16.36 16.33
C GLN A 687 9.71 -15.15 17.22
N ALA A 688 10.74 -14.34 17.41
CA ALA A 688 10.67 -13.01 18.00
C ALA A 688 11.08 -11.96 16.97
N ASP A 689 10.35 -10.85 16.91
CA ASP A 689 10.60 -9.75 15.98
C ASP A 689 10.53 -8.43 16.77
N ALA A 690 11.58 -7.65 16.71
CA ALA A 690 11.65 -6.32 17.32
C ALA A 690 12.03 -5.30 16.25
N SER A 691 11.30 -4.20 16.15
CA SER A 691 11.64 -3.10 15.24
C SER A 691 11.47 -1.74 15.89
N VAL A 692 12.26 -0.78 15.44
CA VAL A 692 12.32 0.54 16.05
C VAL A 692 12.62 1.62 15.02
N LEU A 693 11.96 2.78 15.19
CA LEU A 693 12.33 4.06 14.63
C LEU A 693 12.55 5.02 15.80
N ILE A 694 13.75 5.59 15.94
CA ILE A 694 14.09 6.52 17.00
C ILE A 694 14.44 7.88 16.38
N PRO A 695 13.58 8.91 16.53
CA PRO A 695 13.98 10.27 16.20
C PRO A 695 14.98 10.79 17.23
N LEU A 696 16.20 11.10 16.80
CA LEU A 696 17.24 11.70 17.66
C LEU A 696 17.02 13.21 17.80
N ASN A 697 16.59 13.83 16.71
CA ASN A 697 16.17 15.23 16.61
C ASN A 697 15.32 15.41 15.34
N GLU A 698 15.05 16.65 14.93
CA GLU A 698 14.24 16.94 13.74
C GLU A 698 14.88 16.45 12.43
N ALA A 699 16.21 16.34 12.39
CA ALA A 699 16.98 15.98 11.19
C ALA A 699 17.45 14.52 11.17
N TRP A 700 17.62 13.87 12.30
CA TRP A 700 18.26 12.56 12.39
C TRP A 700 17.35 11.52 13.01
N ARG A 701 17.26 10.36 12.35
CA ARG A 701 16.51 9.19 12.81
C ARG A 701 17.37 7.92 12.73
N LEU A 702 17.23 7.05 13.72
CA LEU A 702 17.78 5.70 13.69
C LEU A 702 16.66 4.70 13.42
N VAL A 703 16.94 3.70 12.60
CA VAL A 703 16.02 2.61 12.28
C VAL A 703 16.70 1.27 12.53
N GLY A 704 15.91 0.30 12.95
CA GLY A 704 16.42 -1.05 13.13
C GLY A 704 15.32 -2.09 13.24
N ARG A 705 15.66 -3.33 12.90
CA ARG A 705 14.83 -4.50 13.10
C ARG A 705 15.68 -5.71 13.34
N TRP A 706 15.17 -6.62 14.16
CA TRP A 706 15.74 -7.93 14.38
C TRP A 706 14.63 -8.97 14.46
N ASN A 707 14.60 -9.87 13.49
CA ASN A 707 13.70 -11.01 13.41
C ASN A 707 14.52 -12.29 13.63
N TYR A 708 14.22 -13.02 14.68
CA TYR A 708 14.97 -14.19 15.13
C TYR A 708 14.08 -15.44 15.24
N SER A 709 14.51 -16.54 14.62
CA SER A 709 13.92 -17.86 14.84
C SER A 709 14.51 -18.47 16.11
N MET A 710 13.70 -18.61 17.16
CA MET A 710 14.10 -19.27 18.39
C MET A 710 14.17 -20.78 18.20
N ARG A 711 13.32 -21.34 17.33
CA ARG A 711 13.33 -22.75 16.95
C ARG A 711 14.63 -23.13 16.25
N ASP A 712 15.03 -22.39 15.24
CA ASP A 712 16.22 -22.68 14.43
C ASP A 712 17.49 -22.04 15.01
N ARG A 713 17.34 -21.21 16.07
CA ARG A 713 18.41 -20.44 16.72
C ARG A 713 19.21 -19.59 15.74
N LYS A 714 18.50 -18.90 14.84
CA LYS A 714 19.10 -18.12 13.75
C LYS A 714 18.39 -16.80 13.55
N THR A 715 19.15 -15.77 13.19
CA THR A 715 18.59 -14.51 12.69
C THR A 715 18.02 -14.76 11.29
N LEU A 716 16.74 -14.44 11.10
CA LEU A 716 16.09 -14.49 9.80
C LEU A 716 16.31 -13.20 9.01
N GLU A 717 16.21 -12.08 9.69
CA GLU A 717 16.49 -10.77 9.14
C GLU A 717 16.93 -9.81 10.26
N ALA A 718 17.98 -9.06 10.02
CA ALA A 718 18.36 -7.94 10.84
C ALA A 718 18.77 -6.78 9.95
N PHE A 719 18.39 -5.56 10.32
CA PHE A 719 18.93 -4.37 9.70
C PHE A 719 19.08 -3.26 10.73
N ALA A 720 20.06 -2.40 10.48
CA ALA A 720 20.25 -1.17 11.19
C ALA A 720 20.59 -0.06 10.18
N GLY A 721 20.11 1.14 10.45
CA GLY A 721 20.33 2.26 9.56
C GLY A 721 20.16 3.61 10.22
N ILE A 722 20.63 4.60 9.49
CA ILE A 722 20.55 6.01 9.86
C ILE A 722 19.90 6.78 8.71
N GLU A 723 19.04 7.69 9.08
CA GLU A 723 18.38 8.63 8.16
C GLU A 723 18.72 10.05 8.59
N HIS A 724 18.98 10.88 7.61
CA HIS A 724 19.16 12.30 7.80
C HIS A 724 18.20 13.05 6.88
N ASP A 725 17.48 13.96 7.45
CA ASP A 725 16.56 14.85 6.75
C ASP A 725 17.02 16.29 6.92
N SER A 726 17.11 17.03 5.84
CA SER A 726 17.39 18.47 5.85
C SER A 726 16.28 19.22 5.10
N CYS A 727 16.46 20.51 4.91
CA CYS A 727 15.53 21.32 4.14
C CYS A 727 15.15 20.68 2.79
N CYS A 728 16.15 20.30 1.99
CA CYS A 728 15.95 19.96 0.58
C CYS A 728 16.63 18.64 0.17
N VAL A 729 17.31 17.99 1.10
CA VAL A 729 17.96 16.68 0.88
C VAL A 729 17.65 15.76 2.05
N ALA A 730 17.21 14.56 1.75
CA ALA A 730 17.18 13.47 2.70
C ALA A 730 18.09 12.34 2.21
N TRP A 731 18.78 11.66 3.10
CA TRP A 731 19.52 10.46 2.75
C TRP A 731 19.35 9.37 3.80
N ARG A 732 19.42 8.12 3.34
CA ARG A 732 19.22 6.91 4.14
C ARG A 732 20.32 5.92 3.82
N VAL A 733 20.93 5.35 4.86
CA VAL A 733 21.92 4.27 4.75
C VAL A 733 21.50 3.15 5.67
N LEU A 734 21.38 1.94 5.12
CA LEU A 734 20.95 0.75 5.84
C LEU A 734 21.93 -0.39 5.57
N ALA A 735 22.42 -1.05 6.62
CA ALA A 735 23.05 -2.36 6.51
C ALA A 735 22.01 -3.44 6.85
N ARG A 736 21.85 -4.44 5.98
CA ARG A 736 20.87 -5.51 6.12
C ARG A 736 21.54 -6.87 5.99
N HIS A 737 21.17 -7.77 6.89
CA HIS A 737 21.53 -9.18 6.90
C HIS A 737 20.25 -10.00 6.88
N TYR A 738 20.09 -10.95 5.95
CA TYR A 738 18.91 -11.78 5.88
C TYR A 738 19.19 -13.15 5.27
N VAL A 739 18.39 -14.15 5.67
CA VAL A 739 18.37 -15.47 5.04
C VAL A 739 17.66 -15.35 3.70
N HIS A 740 18.27 -15.77 2.61
CA HIS A 740 17.67 -15.64 1.28
C HIS A 740 17.14 -16.95 0.73
N ASN A 741 17.59 -18.10 1.24
CA ASN A 741 17.11 -19.41 0.81
C ASN A 741 16.81 -20.37 1.95
N VAL A 742 16.21 -21.52 1.61
CA VAL A 742 15.84 -22.57 2.57
C VAL A 742 17.08 -23.33 3.07
N GLU A 743 18.16 -23.38 2.30
CA GLU A 743 19.45 -23.96 2.67
C GLU A 743 20.19 -23.10 3.73
N ARG A 744 19.58 -21.94 4.07
CA ARG A 744 20.01 -21.02 5.13
C ARG A 744 21.24 -20.17 4.80
N ASP A 745 21.51 -19.97 3.51
CA ASP A 745 22.48 -18.98 3.08
C ASP A 745 22.01 -17.59 3.44
N THR A 746 22.95 -16.73 3.75
CA THR A 746 22.66 -15.38 4.19
C THR A 746 23.21 -14.37 3.21
N THR A 747 22.44 -13.31 2.99
CA THR A 747 22.84 -12.18 2.16
C THR A 747 23.08 -10.97 3.03
N ASP A 748 24.23 -10.35 2.85
CA ASP A 748 24.57 -9.02 3.38
C ASP A 748 24.40 -7.99 2.28
N ALA A 749 23.62 -6.95 2.56
CA ALA A 749 23.33 -5.90 1.60
C ALA A 749 23.45 -4.51 2.23
N LEU A 750 23.93 -3.56 1.46
CA LEU A 750 23.98 -2.15 1.80
C LEU A 750 23.01 -1.38 0.92
N TYR A 751 22.06 -0.70 1.55
CA TYR A 751 21.11 0.18 0.89
C TYR A 751 21.54 1.62 1.08
N PHE A 752 21.51 2.37 0.01
CA PHE A 752 21.77 3.79 0.00
C PHE A 752 20.72 4.51 -0.83
N GLU A 753 20.13 5.55 -0.28
CA GLU A 753 19.17 6.42 -0.96
C GLU A 753 19.48 7.88 -0.64
N VAL A 754 19.51 8.71 -1.67
CA VAL A 754 19.52 10.17 -1.55
C VAL A 754 18.28 10.71 -2.22
N GLU A 755 17.46 11.42 -1.48
CA GLU A 755 16.25 12.08 -1.96
C GLU A 755 16.50 13.58 -2.07
N PHE A 756 16.37 14.11 -3.27
CA PHE A 756 16.33 15.55 -3.54
C PHE A 756 14.85 15.97 -3.46
N LYS A 757 14.46 16.58 -2.35
CA LYS A 757 13.05 16.91 -2.09
C LYS A 757 12.47 17.76 -3.21
N GLY A 758 11.27 17.41 -3.69
CA GLY A 758 10.60 18.08 -4.81
C GLY A 758 11.10 17.68 -6.21
N VAL A 759 12.13 16.81 -6.31
CA VAL A 759 12.67 16.34 -7.59
C VAL A 759 12.59 14.81 -7.66
N GLY A 760 13.28 14.08 -6.77
CA GLY A 760 13.28 12.63 -6.77
C GLY A 760 14.41 12.03 -5.97
N SER A 761 14.58 10.69 -6.04
CA SER A 761 15.62 9.98 -5.29
C SER A 761 16.53 9.15 -6.19
N ILE A 762 17.79 9.05 -5.81
CA ILE A 762 18.83 8.21 -6.42
C ILE A 762 19.22 7.12 -5.42
N GLY A 763 19.45 5.90 -5.89
CA GLY A 763 19.78 4.74 -5.08
C GLY A 763 18.61 3.78 -4.90
N GLN A 764 18.76 2.82 -3.98
CA GLN A 764 17.69 1.86 -3.66
C GLN A 764 16.61 2.56 -2.84
N LYS A 765 15.35 2.22 -3.08
CA LYS A 765 14.19 2.81 -2.37
C LYS A 765 14.14 2.34 -0.90
N ALA A 766 15.07 2.80 -0.08
CA ALA A 766 15.20 2.45 1.32
C ALA A 766 13.96 2.84 2.14
N GLY A 767 13.37 4.00 1.86
CA GLY A 767 12.13 4.45 2.50
C GLY A 767 10.95 3.52 2.23
N ASP A 768 10.81 2.97 1.00
CA ASP A 768 9.75 1.99 0.68
C ASP A 768 9.99 0.65 1.38
N PHE A 769 11.24 0.24 1.53
CA PHE A 769 11.61 -0.94 2.32
C PHE A 769 11.23 -0.75 3.80
N LEU A 770 11.62 0.37 4.41
CA LEU A 770 11.35 0.66 5.83
C LEU A 770 9.86 0.72 6.15
N ARG A 771 9.03 1.30 5.26
CA ARG A 771 7.56 1.31 5.43
C ARG A 771 6.96 -0.09 5.49
N ARG A 772 7.53 -1.06 4.81
CA ARG A 772 7.10 -2.47 4.85
C ARG A 772 7.70 -3.24 6.02
N ALA A 773 8.89 -2.86 6.45
CA ALA A 773 9.66 -3.58 7.46
C ALA A 773 9.36 -3.13 8.90
N ILE A 774 8.98 -1.87 9.12
CA ILE A 774 8.69 -1.30 10.45
C ILE A 774 7.22 -0.87 10.48
N LEU A 775 6.41 -1.55 11.29
CA LEU A 775 5.01 -1.22 11.47
C LEU A 775 4.86 0.21 12.03
N GLY A 776 4.17 1.08 11.29
CA GLY A 776 3.97 2.46 11.70
C GLY A 776 5.08 3.44 11.28
N TYR A 777 6.03 3.05 10.44
CA TYR A 777 7.01 3.93 9.82
C TYR A 777 6.33 4.92 8.85
N GLN A 778 6.70 6.20 8.93
CA GLN A 778 6.19 7.29 8.09
C GLN A 778 7.32 7.99 7.34
#